data_2cbe23ec9bc00ae9c95fdb68132675e6
#
_entry.id   2cbe23ec9bc00ae9c95fdb68132675e6
#
_cell.length_a   1.000
_cell.length_b   1.000
_cell.length_c   1.000
_cell.angle_alpha   90.00
_cell.angle_beta   90.00
_cell.angle_gamma   90.00
#
_symmetry.space_group_name_H-M   'P 1'
#
loop_
_entity.id
_entity.type
_entity.pdbx_description
1 polymer ?
#
loop_
_entity_poly.entity_id
_entity_poly.type
_entity_poly.pdbx_seq_one_letter_code
_entity_poly.pdbx_strand_id
1 'polypeptide(L)'
;MKQKTFRYLSYQENLAERLLDYRKDSYIVVENNQIKSILMSQYYHFPILEERPIIFSLEELFSYLFVSSHAILKDVKGIFFLYQCLSKEMKNAWQIQSYFDFVDIANEFFMLYEEIQGKEAELETMISPWQKEKYSFFKELKERLEEKQDKYLLKEFAWTKERYSPQNLDHFSKIVFFDIPSFPNLCKTLLPLLQEDFDLEFVLQVSREDFEEEKLMLRQVSPKLWEGDFFCYEVGSEWEEALYLLAEREKKDFFVYSSSPHEKHFSNLFPQSFIDSSRNSFNKTKLYQFIELQLNLLREKEKDTLPLETLLSAVQKRVCREYYGFWEEDFILLRKLLKEEYRLISMKLLQNTNYIEIIGEHPSFCQKVSIFLEDLFAIETWKTGKDIYDYFEQHIEIQKWKEEEYPDVLDVFYEVLSRLYATQGNEDFSSYEKYFEGNLGRNLYQLLYRSLDSIYLKSAQSFSEEKMEIRDWHSVMYEKKQERAAVFLNLDDKSLLKITNFSHFLTEHQKQQLGCQSREESTLVEKYRFYQALYSQKSLVFLVQKSEEDNKTLSSFAEEFLRSQGKTMEKSPYSKEFFLQSLRESFQAKSSWQGEEETGYQELKKENQELLEKGSFHLGAYDWRNLQACTKYFYFSKVLQEPFRTEALSFGISPKQLGIICHRFLEKIGKTQWKIFLKEKHFAISDDTLVEYLEEEFQREALRIPSFLKNYLEKIVYPRILKNTKNFLHTLEKKYHQENISRFQGEKGIQREGIYFGEDFTVSFQGRADLIIETDQRKEIIDYKTGKTIDDQLDFYAFLLYGEDKNVEGRYFNLWDGIFSSAKKKEDLSFSFFEEYFENFERDEFYHISEKKSFCIYCPYQKICRREEEVL
;
A
#
# COMPACT_ATOMS: atom_id res chain seq x y z
N MET A 1 -8.06 58.49 -13.32
CA MET A 1 -8.23 57.05 -13.17
C MET A 1 -7.50 56.38 -14.32
N LYS A 2 -6.67 55.42 -14.03
CA LYS A 2 -6.03 54.55 -14.98
C LYS A 2 -7.08 53.72 -15.72
N GLN A 3 -6.77 53.28 -16.93
CA GLN A 3 -7.79 52.61 -17.77
C GLN A 3 -7.96 51.14 -17.42
N LYS A 4 -9.19 50.65 -17.57
CA LYS A 4 -9.51 49.22 -17.54
C LYS A 4 -10.00 48.83 -18.94
N THR A 5 -9.30 47.91 -19.61
CA THR A 5 -9.56 47.51 -20.99
C THR A 5 -9.67 46.01 -21.14
N PHE A 6 -10.44 45.55 -22.15
CA PHE A 6 -10.60 44.13 -22.47
C PHE A 6 -10.23 43.88 -23.93
N ARG A 7 -9.45 42.84 -24.16
CA ARG A 7 -9.09 42.36 -25.49
C ARG A 7 -9.51 40.91 -25.64
N TYR A 8 -10.26 40.63 -26.66
CA TYR A 8 -10.78 39.30 -26.98
C TYR A 8 -10.02 38.68 -28.15
N LEU A 9 -9.50 37.48 -27.98
CA LEU A 9 -8.76 36.71 -28.96
C LEU A 9 -9.64 35.60 -29.54
N SER A 10 -9.40 35.23 -30.80
CA SER A 10 -10.02 34.03 -31.38
C SER A 10 -9.36 32.77 -30.85
N TYR A 11 -10.09 31.66 -30.75
CA TYR A 11 -9.53 30.33 -30.45
C TYR A 11 -8.46 29.86 -31.44
N GLN A 12 -8.40 30.45 -32.65
CA GLN A 12 -7.39 30.12 -33.65
C GLN A 12 -6.04 30.83 -33.40
N GLU A 13 -6.01 31.87 -32.58
CA GLU A 13 -4.80 32.63 -32.26
C GLU A 13 -3.94 31.85 -31.25
N ASN A 14 -2.61 31.83 -31.41
CA ASN A 14 -1.71 31.19 -30.49
C ASN A 14 -1.44 32.11 -29.30
N LEU A 15 -1.80 31.63 -28.09
CA LEU A 15 -1.66 32.41 -26.85
C LEU A 15 -0.20 32.74 -26.54
N ALA A 16 0.74 31.81 -26.74
CA ALA A 16 2.15 32.07 -26.48
C ALA A 16 2.76 33.13 -27.36
N GLU A 17 2.33 33.20 -28.64
CA GLU A 17 2.76 34.26 -29.58
C GLU A 17 2.15 35.59 -29.21
N ARG A 18 0.86 35.63 -28.86
CA ARG A 18 0.16 36.86 -28.48
C ARG A 18 0.66 37.45 -27.17
N LEU A 19 1.14 36.68 -26.25
CA LEU A 19 1.75 37.15 -25.00
C LEU A 19 2.97 38.03 -25.29
N LEU A 20 3.74 37.73 -26.34
CA LEU A 20 4.92 38.50 -26.71
C LEU A 20 4.62 39.94 -27.15
N ASP A 21 3.39 40.21 -27.53
CA ASP A 21 2.95 41.59 -27.88
C ASP A 21 3.11 42.57 -26.69
N TYR A 22 3.07 42.02 -25.45
CA TYR A 22 3.10 42.75 -24.16
C TYR A 22 4.47 42.80 -23.47
N ARG A 23 5.51 42.17 -24.05
CA ARG A 23 6.81 41.98 -23.40
C ARG A 23 7.59 43.26 -23.06
N LYS A 24 7.31 44.37 -23.75
CA LYS A 24 8.10 45.60 -23.68
C LYS A 24 7.56 46.67 -22.74
N ASP A 25 6.28 46.64 -22.42
CA ASP A 25 5.58 47.71 -21.75
C ASP A 25 4.70 47.30 -20.57
N SER A 26 4.65 46.02 -20.25
CA SER A 26 3.67 45.51 -19.30
C SER A 26 4.23 44.42 -18.40
N TYR A 27 3.74 44.36 -17.16
CA TYR A 27 3.79 43.15 -16.33
C TYR A 27 2.70 42.20 -16.80
N ILE A 28 3.06 40.99 -17.12
CA ILE A 28 2.13 39.98 -17.59
C ILE A 28 1.77 39.07 -16.41
N VAL A 29 0.50 38.86 -16.17
CA VAL A 29 -0.01 38.05 -15.06
C VAL A 29 -0.80 36.87 -15.61
N VAL A 30 -0.42 35.69 -15.24
CA VAL A 30 -1.09 34.44 -15.60
C VAL A 30 -1.70 33.78 -14.36
N GLU A 31 -2.59 32.84 -14.56
CA GLU A 31 -3.41 32.24 -13.50
C GLU A 31 -2.55 31.62 -12.38
N ASN A 32 -1.53 30.83 -12.76
CA ASN A 32 -0.73 30.07 -11.79
C ASN A 32 0.74 29.86 -12.23
N ASN A 33 1.56 29.35 -11.32
CA ASN A 33 2.98 29.11 -11.55
C ASN A 33 3.27 28.04 -12.61
N GLN A 34 2.35 27.10 -12.85
CA GLN A 34 2.51 26.08 -13.88
C GLN A 34 2.46 26.70 -15.28
N ILE A 35 1.42 27.51 -15.56
CA ILE A 35 1.31 28.25 -16.83
C ILE A 35 2.52 29.15 -17.03
N LYS A 36 2.94 29.86 -15.96
CA LYS A 36 4.16 30.66 -16.00
C LYS A 36 5.39 29.85 -16.41
N SER A 37 5.58 28.67 -15.80
CA SER A 37 6.74 27.80 -16.10
C SER A 37 6.73 27.31 -17.55
N ILE A 38 5.57 26.93 -18.09
CA ILE A 38 5.40 26.51 -19.49
C ILE A 38 5.77 27.64 -20.44
N LEU A 39 5.25 28.84 -20.21
CA LEU A 39 5.54 30.01 -21.04
C LEU A 39 7.03 30.38 -20.93
N MET A 40 7.60 30.40 -19.74
CA MET A 40 9.02 30.71 -19.54
C MET A 40 9.94 29.71 -20.24
N SER A 41 9.59 28.41 -20.25
CA SER A 41 10.40 27.37 -20.92
C SER A 41 10.50 27.61 -22.43
N GLN A 42 9.46 28.16 -23.06
CA GLN A 42 9.47 28.49 -24.48
C GLN A 42 10.39 29.67 -24.81
N TYR A 43 10.63 30.56 -23.85
CA TYR A 43 11.46 31.74 -24.01
C TYR A 43 12.93 31.54 -23.66
N TYR A 44 13.34 30.37 -23.16
CA TYR A 44 14.74 30.06 -22.90
C TYR A 44 15.63 30.10 -24.16
N HIS A 45 15.05 29.83 -25.33
CA HIS A 45 15.74 29.79 -26.62
C HIS A 45 15.78 31.15 -27.34
N PHE A 46 15.29 32.20 -26.70
CA PHE A 46 15.34 33.52 -27.30
C PHE A 46 16.79 34.05 -27.38
N PRO A 47 17.14 34.80 -28.47
CA PRO A 47 18.44 35.47 -28.54
C PRO A 47 18.72 36.32 -27.29
N ILE A 48 19.96 36.32 -26.84
CA ILE A 48 20.36 37.00 -25.57
C ILE A 48 20.05 38.49 -25.60
N LEU A 49 19.98 39.09 -26.79
CA LEU A 49 19.69 40.54 -27.01
C LEU A 49 18.20 40.87 -27.06
N GLU A 50 17.30 39.88 -27.00
CA GLU A 50 15.86 40.16 -26.95
C GLU A 50 15.36 40.30 -25.50
N GLU A 51 14.55 41.32 -25.26
CA GLU A 51 13.88 41.51 -23.99
C GLU A 51 12.93 40.34 -23.69
N ARG A 52 13.09 39.75 -22.51
CA ARG A 52 12.20 38.70 -22.05
C ARG A 52 10.97 39.29 -21.36
N PRO A 53 9.79 38.68 -21.52
CA PRO A 53 8.59 39.11 -20.81
C PRO A 53 8.75 38.94 -19.29
N ILE A 54 8.27 39.90 -18.50
CA ILE A 54 8.16 39.82 -17.05
C ILE A 54 6.82 39.17 -16.73
N ILE A 55 6.81 37.91 -16.37
CA ILE A 55 5.62 37.11 -16.09
C ILE A 55 5.51 36.81 -14.62
N PHE A 56 4.36 37.11 -14.02
CA PHE A 56 3.96 36.72 -12.66
C PHE A 56 2.80 35.74 -12.70
N SER A 57 2.71 34.85 -11.71
CA SER A 57 1.43 34.26 -11.37
C SER A 57 0.58 35.26 -10.55
N LEU A 58 -0.71 35.06 -10.44
CA LEU A 58 -1.57 35.89 -9.58
C LEU A 58 -1.02 35.98 -8.15
N GLU A 59 -0.64 34.85 -7.56
CA GLU A 59 -0.08 34.80 -6.20
C GLU A 59 1.25 35.59 -6.08
N GLU A 60 2.12 35.49 -7.06
CA GLU A 60 3.37 36.22 -7.07
C GLU A 60 3.12 37.73 -7.18
N LEU A 61 2.25 38.19 -8.10
CA LEU A 61 1.91 39.60 -8.23
C LEU A 61 1.45 40.17 -6.88
N PHE A 62 0.50 39.53 -6.24
CA PHE A 62 -0.02 39.99 -4.96
C PHE A 62 1.05 39.92 -3.85
N SER A 63 1.89 38.92 -3.85
CA SER A 63 3.01 38.83 -2.89
C SER A 63 4.03 39.98 -3.05
N TYR A 64 4.23 40.47 -4.26
CA TYR A 64 5.08 41.65 -4.51
C TYR A 64 4.40 42.95 -4.10
N LEU A 65 3.09 43.08 -4.32
CA LEU A 65 2.34 44.30 -4.05
C LEU A 65 1.93 44.46 -2.59
N PHE A 66 1.83 43.38 -1.85
CA PHE A 66 1.41 43.44 -0.42
C PHE A 66 2.57 42.99 0.48
N VAL A 67 3.16 43.95 1.17
CA VAL A 67 4.32 43.71 2.03
C VAL A 67 3.94 43.72 3.51
N SER A 68 4.47 42.80 4.24
CA SER A 68 4.30 42.70 5.68
C SER A 68 5.65 42.66 6.41
N SER A 69 5.74 43.35 7.55
CA SER A 69 6.85 43.23 8.49
C SER A 69 6.82 41.92 9.29
N HIS A 70 5.69 41.22 9.27
CA HIS A 70 5.46 39.98 9.97
C HIS A 70 5.84 38.80 9.09
N ALA A 71 6.34 37.73 9.71
CA ALA A 71 6.61 36.49 8.98
C ALA A 71 5.28 35.82 8.54
N ILE A 72 5.14 35.60 7.24
CA ILE A 72 3.97 34.92 6.68
C ILE A 72 4.14 33.41 6.84
N LEU A 73 3.23 32.78 7.59
CA LEU A 73 3.20 31.33 7.79
C LEU A 73 2.32 30.67 6.73
N LYS A 74 2.82 29.56 6.20
CA LYS A 74 2.14 28.72 5.19
C LYS A 74 2.19 27.26 5.62
N ASP A 75 1.37 26.43 5.01
CA ASP A 75 1.36 24.97 5.13
C ASP A 75 1.39 24.49 6.59
N VAL A 76 2.28 23.57 6.91
CA VAL A 76 2.42 22.96 8.24
C VAL A 76 2.59 24.00 9.36
N LYS A 77 3.40 25.05 9.13
CA LYS A 77 3.61 26.13 10.13
C LYS A 77 2.34 26.93 10.36
N GLY A 78 1.58 27.20 9.32
CA GLY A 78 0.27 27.86 9.42
C GLY A 78 -0.71 27.05 10.27
N ILE A 79 -0.77 25.74 10.04
CA ILE A 79 -1.65 24.85 10.82
C ILE A 79 -1.17 24.75 12.28
N PHE A 80 0.15 24.66 12.54
CA PHE A 80 0.68 24.70 13.92
C PHE A 80 0.29 25.99 14.65
N PHE A 81 0.41 27.13 13.99
CA PHE A 81 0.04 28.41 14.55
C PHE A 81 -1.46 28.47 14.88
N LEU A 82 -2.29 28.02 13.95
CA LEU A 82 -3.74 27.94 14.15
C LEU A 82 -4.10 26.95 15.28
N TYR A 83 -3.41 25.81 15.40
CA TYR A 83 -3.60 24.84 16.49
C TYR A 83 -3.27 25.44 17.86
N GLN A 84 -2.26 26.33 17.96
CA GLN A 84 -1.95 27.05 19.19
C GLN A 84 -3.00 28.08 19.57
N CYS A 85 -3.85 28.53 18.64
CA CYS A 85 -4.96 29.42 18.91
C CYS A 85 -6.17 28.72 19.54
N LEU A 86 -6.22 27.37 19.48
CA LEU A 86 -7.29 26.59 20.10
C LEU A 86 -7.27 26.67 21.62
N SER A 87 -8.40 26.97 22.23
CA SER A 87 -8.60 26.84 23.68
C SER A 87 -8.81 25.37 24.08
N LYS A 88 -8.69 25.07 25.37
CA LYS A 88 -9.00 23.73 25.89
C LYS A 88 -10.45 23.34 25.66
N GLU A 89 -11.37 24.32 25.81
CA GLU A 89 -12.80 24.15 25.58
C GLU A 89 -13.06 23.79 24.10
N MET A 90 -12.46 24.50 23.17
CA MET A 90 -12.55 24.22 21.72
C MET A 90 -12.04 22.82 21.37
N LYS A 91 -10.89 22.44 21.92
CA LYS A 91 -10.31 21.09 21.70
C LYS A 91 -11.23 20.00 22.21
N ASN A 92 -11.80 20.18 23.40
CA ASN A 92 -12.72 19.21 23.99
C ASN A 92 -14.04 19.11 23.21
N ALA A 93 -14.63 20.25 22.83
CA ALA A 93 -15.89 20.30 22.08
C ALA A 93 -15.80 19.60 20.72
N TRP A 94 -14.67 19.72 20.06
CA TRP A 94 -14.43 19.15 18.72
C TRP A 94 -13.57 17.89 18.74
N GLN A 95 -13.30 17.30 19.91
CA GLN A 95 -12.51 16.08 20.11
C GLN A 95 -11.12 16.12 19.43
N ILE A 96 -10.50 17.31 19.41
CA ILE A 96 -9.18 17.54 18.83
C ILE A 96 -8.14 17.17 19.88
N GLN A 97 -7.50 16.01 19.73
CA GLN A 97 -6.45 15.53 20.62
C GLN A 97 -5.07 15.85 20.08
N SER A 98 -4.89 15.77 18.76
CA SER A 98 -3.61 15.95 18.09
C SER A 98 -3.70 16.90 16.90
N TYR A 99 -2.54 17.27 16.36
CA TYR A 99 -2.39 18.02 15.12
C TYR A 99 -3.16 17.34 13.95
N PHE A 100 -3.09 16.01 13.87
CA PHE A 100 -3.72 15.29 12.75
C PHE A 100 -5.25 15.34 12.77
N ASP A 101 -5.85 15.43 13.95
CA ASP A 101 -7.32 15.61 14.09
C ASP A 101 -7.75 17.00 13.64
N PHE A 102 -6.83 17.96 13.64
CA PHE A 102 -7.10 19.34 13.33
C PHE A 102 -6.80 19.73 11.87
N VAL A 103 -5.96 19.00 11.15
CA VAL A 103 -5.50 19.36 9.79
C VAL A 103 -6.68 19.65 8.84
N ASP A 104 -7.68 18.77 8.81
CA ASP A 104 -8.83 18.92 7.91
C ASP A 104 -9.69 20.10 8.29
N ILE A 105 -9.88 20.33 9.59
CA ILE A 105 -10.61 21.49 10.13
C ILE A 105 -9.86 22.79 9.79
N ALA A 106 -8.53 22.80 9.92
CA ALA A 106 -7.70 23.95 9.56
C ALA A 106 -7.75 24.24 8.06
N ASN A 107 -7.69 23.23 7.22
CA ASN A 107 -7.83 23.39 5.77
C ASN A 107 -9.21 23.97 5.41
N GLU A 108 -10.29 23.48 6.02
CA GLU A 108 -11.62 24.08 5.80
C GLU A 108 -11.71 25.54 6.30
N PHE A 109 -11.06 25.84 7.41
CA PHE A 109 -10.96 27.23 7.92
C PHE A 109 -10.26 28.12 6.87
N PHE A 110 -9.11 27.72 6.36
CA PHE A 110 -8.39 28.48 5.34
C PHE A 110 -9.22 28.65 4.07
N MET A 111 -9.81 27.57 3.56
CA MET A 111 -10.66 27.62 2.36
C MET A 111 -11.86 28.55 2.54
N LEU A 112 -12.53 28.49 3.69
CA LEU A 112 -13.67 29.37 3.96
C LEU A 112 -13.26 30.85 3.94
N TYR A 113 -12.21 31.21 4.69
CA TYR A 113 -11.79 32.60 4.77
C TYR A 113 -11.16 33.13 3.48
N GLU A 114 -10.52 32.26 2.67
CA GLU A 114 -10.09 32.61 1.31
C GLU A 114 -11.30 32.88 0.39
N GLU A 115 -12.38 32.09 0.49
CA GLU A 115 -13.59 32.27 -0.33
C GLU A 115 -14.38 33.53 0.06
N ILE A 116 -14.60 33.77 1.37
CA ILE A 116 -15.52 34.84 1.85
C ILE A 116 -14.85 36.19 2.12
N GLN A 117 -13.57 36.31 1.97
CA GLN A 117 -12.75 37.42 2.42
C GLN A 117 -13.40 38.80 2.25
N GLY A 118 -13.61 39.49 3.39
CA GLY A 118 -14.31 40.77 3.46
C GLY A 118 -15.84 40.70 3.40
N LYS A 119 -16.45 39.52 3.38
CA LYS A 119 -17.93 39.34 3.31
C LYS A 119 -18.48 38.55 4.50
N GLU A 120 -17.75 38.50 5.60
CA GLU A 120 -18.16 37.78 6.80
C GLU A 120 -19.52 38.23 7.34
N ALA A 121 -19.78 39.57 7.37
CA ALA A 121 -21.03 40.11 7.82
C ALA A 121 -22.22 39.70 6.93
N GLU A 122 -22.02 39.59 5.63
CA GLU A 122 -23.06 39.10 4.70
C GLU A 122 -23.32 37.61 4.95
N LEU A 123 -22.27 36.80 5.12
CA LEU A 123 -22.38 35.36 5.41
C LEU A 123 -23.16 35.14 6.74
N GLU A 124 -22.89 35.92 7.78
CA GLU A 124 -23.60 35.78 9.07
C GLU A 124 -25.13 35.85 8.95
N THR A 125 -25.64 36.65 8.02
CA THR A 125 -27.08 36.76 7.77
C THR A 125 -27.67 35.54 7.06
N MET A 126 -26.82 34.69 6.44
CA MET A 126 -27.24 33.58 5.61
C MET A 126 -26.90 32.19 6.20
N ILE A 127 -26.31 32.15 7.39
CA ILE A 127 -25.89 30.91 8.06
C ILE A 127 -27.11 30.02 8.36
N SER A 128 -27.06 28.81 7.81
CA SER A 128 -28.08 27.78 8.05
C SER A 128 -27.91 27.12 9.44
N PRO A 129 -28.97 26.53 10.02
CA PRO A 129 -28.89 25.90 11.36
C PRO A 129 -27.77 24.88 11.52
N TRP A 130 -27.52 24.09 10.47
CA TRP A 130 -26.45 23.06 10.47
C TRP A 130 -25.03 23.62 10.40
N GLN A 131 -24.85 24.84 9.90
CA GLN A 131 -23.58 25.55 9.82
C GLN A 131 -23.21 26.30 11.11
N LYS A 132 -24.19 26.61 11.96
CA LYS A 132 -24.02 27.54 13.08
C LYS A 132 -22.89 27.14 14.02
N GLU A 133 -22.85 25.88 14.42
CA GLU A 133 -21.85 25.39 15.36
C GLU A 133 -20.43 25.53 14.81
N LYS A 134 -20.22 25.04 13.58
CA LYS A 134 -18.92 25.11 12.91
C LYS A 134 -18.51 26.56 12.61
N TYR A 135 -19.44 27.39 12.17
CA TYR A 135 -19.16 28.80 11.94
C TYR A 135 -18.79 29.54 13.22
N SER A 136 -19.49 29.30 14.35
CA SER A 136 -19.14 29.86 15.65
C SER A 136 -17.73 29.46 16.08
N PHE A 137 -17.36 28.20 15.87
CA PHE A 137 -16.00 27.71 16.11
C PHE A 137 -14.96 28.43 15.23
N PHE A 138 -15.21 28.59 13.94
CA PHE A 138 -14.28 29.28 13.03
C PHE A 138 -14.18 30.77 13.37
N LYS A 139 -15.27 31.41 13.77
CA LYS A 139 -15.28 32.81 14.17
C LYS A 139 -14.45 33.02 15.46
N GLU A 140 -14.68 32.19 16.49
CA GLU A 140 -13.86 32.24 17.71
C GLU A 140 -12.38 31.97 17.41
N LEU A 141 -12.10 31.04 16.54
CA LEU A 141 -10.71 30.73 16.15
C LEU A 141 -10.04 31.92 15.43
N LYS A 142 -10.77 32.62 14.55
CA LYS A 142 -10.29 33.85 13.89
C LYS A 142 -10.04 34.97 14.90
N GLU A 143 -10.94 35.22 15.82
CA GLU A 143 -10.78 36.24 16.88
C GLU A 143 -9.52 35.97 17.70
N ARG A 144 -9.28 34.71 18.11
CA ARG A 144 -8.07 34.31 18.85
C ARG A 144 -6.80 34.38 17.99
N LEU A 145 -6.92 34.14 16.69
CA LEU A 145 -5.81 34.33 15.75
C LEU A 145 -5.43 35.81 15.66
N GLU A 146 -6.41 36.71 15.55
CA GLU A 146 -6.19 38.16 15.50
C GLU A 146 -5.51 38.71 16.75
N GLU A 147 -5.84 38.17 17.95
CA GLU A 147 -5.19 38.51 19.20
C GLU A 147 -3.68 38.13 19.24
N LYS A 148 -3.26 37.11 18.45
CA LYS A 148 -1.89 36.59 18.44
C LYS A 148 -1.04 37.06 17.26
N GLN A 149 -1.55 37.93 16.41
CA GLN A 149 -0.87 38.39 15.19
C GLN A 149 0.33 39.33 15.38
N ASP A 150 0.86 39.46 16.59
CA ASP A 150 1.99 40.40 16.86
C ASP A 150 3.28 40.03 16.11
N LYS A 151 3.52 38.74 15.82
CA LYS A 151 4.77 38.27 15.19
C LYS A 151 4.53 37.56 13.83
N TYR A 152 3.42 36.93 13.69
CA TYR A 152 3.12 36.03 12.57
C TYR A 152 1.80 36.42 11.90
N LEU A 153 1.73 36.17 10.62
CA LEU A 153 0.54 36.38 9.80
C LEU A 153 0.27 35.13 8.96
N LEU A 154 -0.97 34.70 8.89
CA LEU A 154 -1.35 33.66 7.93
C LEU A 154 -1.50 34.28 6.53
N LYS A 155 -1.16 33.49 5.50
CA LYS A 155 -1.20 33.94 4.10
C LYS A 155 -2.59 34.49 3.71
N GLU A 156 -3.65 33.84 4.18
CA GLU A 156 -5.05 34.16 3.89
C GLU A 156 -5.46 35.57 4.40
N PHE A 157 -4.71 36.12 5.35
CA PHE A 157 -4.97 37.46 5.94
C PHE A 157 -3.85 38.46 5.61
N ALA A 158 -2.92 38.08 4.69
CA ALA A 158 -1.76 38.90 4.37
C ALA A 158 -2.07 40.09 3.44
N TRP A 159 -3.07 39.93 2.55
CA TRP A 159 -3.36 40.89 1.50
C TRP A 159 -4.47 41.86 1.92
N THR A 160 -4.11 42.95 2.54
CA THR A 160 -5.03 44.03 2.99
C THR A 160 -4.62 45.38 2.42
N LYS A 161 -5.59 46.30 2.36
CA LYS A 161 -5.36 47.66 1.80
C LYS A 161 -4.19 48.40 2.48
N GLU A 162 -4.01 48.19 3.77
CA GLU A 162 -2.98 48.88 4.58
C GLU A 162 -1.55 48.41 4.24
N ARG A 163 -1.41 47.23 3.62
CA ARG A 163 -0.13 46.62 3.24
C ARG A 163 0.19 46.80 1.76
N TYR A 164 -0.69 47.44 1.02
CA TYR A 164 -0.49 47.69 -0.40
C TYR A 164 0.69 48.64 -0.66
N SER A 165 1.63 48.23 -1.49
CA SER A 165 2.88 48.94 -1.80
C SER A 165 3.17 48.89 -3.31
N PRO A 166 2.58 49.74 -4.11
CA PRO A 166 2.75 49.75 -5.57
C PRO A 166 4.19 50.07 -6.01
N GLN A 167 5.00 50.70 -5.13
CA GLN A 167 6.40 51.07 -5.45
C GLN A 167 7.32 49.85 -5.69
N ASN A 168 6.89 48.65 -5.31
CA ASN A 168 7.64 47.41 -5.58
C ASN A 168 7.58 47.02 -7.08
N LEU A 169 6.68 47.61 -7.84
CA LEU A 169 6.54 47.45 -9.29
C LEU A 169 6.71 48.82 -9.97
N ASP A 170 7.94 49.23 -10.19
CA ASP A 170 8.30 50.57 -10.69
C ASP A 170 8.69 50.59 -12.19
N HIS A 171 8.81 49.43 -12.82
CA HIS A 171 9.34 49.31 -14.18
C HIS A 171 8.28 49.61 -15.27
N PHE A 172 7.04 49.15 -15.09
CA PHE A 172 5.94 49.38 -16.02
C PHE A 172 4.72 49.97 -15.31
N SER A 173 3.96 50.80 -16.05
CA SER A 173 2.70 51.38 -15.54
C SER A 173 1.46 50.54 -15.90
N LYS A 174 1.65 49.38 -16.53
CA LYS A 174 0.57 48.57 -17.07
C LYS A 174 0.69 47.12 -16.58
N ILE A 175 -0.44 46.54 -16.18
CA ILE A 175 -0.59 45.12 -15.82
C ILE A 175 -1.55 44.47 -16.82
N VAL A 176 -1.14 43.36 -17.41
CA VAL A 176 -1.93 42.55 -18.32
C VAL A 176 -2.29 41.23 -17.69
N PHE A 177 -3.56 41.04 -17.38
CA PHE A 177 -4.09 39.75 -16.96
C PHE A 177 -4.35 38.89 -18.18
N PHE A 178 -3.49 37.87 -18.38
CA PHE A 178 -3.44 37.14 -19.62
C PHE A 178 -4.11 35.77 -19.47
N ASP A 179 -5.23 35.59 -20.13
CA ASP A 179 -6.00 34.35 -20.21
C ASP A 179 -6.44 33.80 -18.83
N ILE A 180 -6.95 34.69 -17.96
CA ILE A 180 -7.54 34.38 -16.68
C ILE A 180 -9.06 34.45 -16.78
N PRO A 181 -9.78 33.31 -16.94
CA PRO A 181 -11.22 33.28 -17.20
C PRO A 181 -12.09 33.54 -15.96
N SER A 182 -11.55 33.40 -14.78
CA SER A 182 -12.21 33.67 -13.49
C SER A 182 -11.19 34.13 -12.46
N PHE A 183 -11.61 35.04 -11.60
CA PHE A 183 -10.77 35.60 -10.54
C PHE A 183 -11.27 35.19 -9.16
N PRO A 184 -10.38 34.80 -8.21
CA PRO A 184 -10.71 34.65 -6.81
C PRO A 184 -11.36 35.92 -6.24
N ASN A 185 -12.26 35.77 -5.28
CA ASN A 185 -13.02 36.90 -4.71
C ASN A 185 -12.12 37.99 -4.13
N LEU A 186 -11.05 37.58 -3.45
CA LEU A 186 -10.00 38.47 -2.96
C LEU A 186 -9.41 39.33 -4.09
N CYS A 187 -9.03 38.72 -5.20
CA CYS A 187 -8.46 39.43 -6.33
C CYS A 187 -9.48 40.48 -6.87
N LYS A 188 -10.76 40.09 -7.04
CA LYS A 188 -11.81 41.02 -7.50
C LYS A 188 -11.94 42.22 -6.55
N THR A 189 -11.81 42.04 -5.24
CA THR A 189 -11.86 43.10 -4.23
C THR A 189 -10.66 44.03 -4.30
N LEU A 190 -9.46 43.53 -4.66
CA LEU A 190 -8.22 44.30 -4.70
C LEU A 190 -7.92 44.95 -6.08
N LEU A 191 -8.56 44.50 -7.14
CA LEU A 191 -8.38 45.09 -8.47
C LEU A 191 -8.66 46.61 -8.54
N PRO A 192 -9.69 47.17 -7.89
CA PRO A 192 -9.89 48.63 -7.87
C PRO A 192 -8.71 49.40 -7.28
N LEU A 193 -8.06 48.82 -6.27
CA LEU A 193 -6.86 49.41 -5.66
C LEU A 193 -5.69 49.40 -6.62
N LEU A 194 -5.47 48.30 -7.38
CA LEU A 194 -4.45 48.24 -8.42
C LEU A 194 -4.72 49.27 -9.53
N GLN A 195 -6.00 49.51 -9.89
CA GLN A 195 -6.38 50.45 -10.91
C GLN A 195 -6.10 51.94 -10.55
N GLU A 196 -5.83 52.26 -9.27
CA GLU A 196 -5.38 53.60 -8.88
C GLU A 196 -3.98 53.88 -9.43
N ASP A 197 -3.09 52.88 -9.49
CA ASP A 197 -1.67 53.01 -9.82
C ASP A 197 -1.30 52.46 -11.20
N PHE A 198 -2.03 51.47 -11.75
CA PHE A 198 -1.71 50.75 -12.99
C PHE A 198 -2.86 50.79 -13.98
N ASP A 199 -2.53 50.85 -15.27
CA ASP A 199 -3.50 50.57 -16.36
C ASP A 199 -3.69 49.04 -16.40
N LEU A 200 -4.96 48.56 -16.35
CA LEU A 200 -5.29 47.14 -16.34
C LEU A 200 -5.87 46.68 -17.68
N GLU A 201 -5.24 45.72 -18.32
CA GLU A 201 -5.75 45.06 -19.52
C GLU A 201 -6.05 43.60 -19.25
N PHE A 202 -7.23 43.15 -19.69
CA PHE A 202 -7.66 41.74 -19.58
C PHE A 202 -7.68 41.15 -20.98
N VAL A 203 -6.86 40.13 -21.21
CA VAL A 203 -6.75 39.45 -22.51
C VAL A 203 -7.34 38.05 -22.34
N LEU A 204 -8.36 37.73 -23.12
CA LEU A 204 -9.11 36.48 -23.01
C LEU A 204 -9.35 35.87 -24.40
N GLN A 205 -9.27 34.55 -24.51
CA GLN A 205 -9.54 33.84 -25.77
C GLN A 205 -11.01 33.38 -25.84
N VAL A 206 -11.93 34.32 -25.81
CA VAL A 206 -13.38 34.11 -25.75
C VAL A 206 -14.11 35.18 -26.56
N SER A 207 -15.36 34.94 -26.96
CA SER A 207 -16.20 35.97 -27.55
C SER A 207 -16.64 36.96 -26.49
N ARG A 208 -16.75 38.25 -26.87
CA ARG A 208 -17.13 39.32 -25.93
C ARG A 208 -18.46 39.07 -25.23
N GLU A 209 -19.43 38.50 -25.91
CA GLU A 209 -20.76 38.15 -25.37
C GLU A 209 -20.75 37.01 -24.37
N ASP A 210 -19.70 36.20 -24.39
CA ASP A 210 -19.54 35.04 -23.51
C ASP A 210 -18.86 35.38 -22.18
N PHE A 211 -18.38 36.65 -22.00
CA PHE A 211 -17.68 37.11 -20.78
C PHE A 211 -18.40 38.30 -20.14
N GLU A 212 -18.58 38.30 -18.84
CA GLU A 212 -19.18 39.36 -18.04
C GLU A 212 -18.10 40.26 -17.44
N GLU A 213 -17.84 41.42 -18.12
CA GLU A 213 -16.73 42.34 -17.79
C GLU A 213 -16.81 42.93 -16.38
N GLU A 214 -18.04 43.12 -15.84
CA GLU A 214 -18.25 43.69 -14.50
C GLU A 214 -17.90 42.69 -13.39
N LYS A 215 -18.30 41.42 -13.57
CA LYS A 215 -18.06 40.37 -12.63
C LYS A 215 -16.74 39.62 -12.83
N LEU A 216 -16.04 39.84 -13.93
CA LEU A 216 -14.83 39.15 -14.33
C LEU A 216 -15.01 37.63 -14.34
N MET A 217 -16.05 37.15 -15.03
CA MET A 217 -16.39 35.74 -15.11
C MET A 217 -16.98 35.35 -16.46
N LEU A 218 -16.88 34.08 -16.81
CA LEU A 218 -17.53 33.53 -17.99
C LEU A 218 -19.04 33.47 -17.77
N ARG A 219 -19.82 33.85 -18.78
CA ARG A 219 -21.27 33.77 -18.83
C ARG A 219 -21.73 32.45 -19.42
N GLN A 220 -21.11 32.07 -20.52
CA GLN A 220 -21.35 30.82 -21.23
C GLN A 220 -20.11 30.42 -22.04
N VAL A 221 -20.03 29.17 -22.44
CA VAL A 221 -18.99 28.64 -23.33
C VAL A 221 -19.64 27.68 -24.31
N SER A 222 -19.59 27.98 -25.60
CA SER A 222 -20.21 27.18 -26.66
C SER A 222 -19.19 26.75 -27.72
N PRO A 223 -19.27 25.51 -28.21
CA PRO A 223 -18.38 25.06 -29.28
C PRO A 223 -18.63 25.81 -30.56
N LYS A 224 -17.58 26.04 -31.36
CA LYS A 224 -17.62 26.64 -32.69
C LYS A 224 -17.35 25.57 -33.74
N LEU A 225 -17.72 25.85 -35.00
CA LEU A 225 -17.34 24.98 -36.12
C LEU A 225 -15.82 24.94 -36.24
N TRP A 226 -15.30 23.76 -36.45
CA TRP A 226 -13.88 23.48 -36.54
C TRP A 226 -13.57 22.85 -37.91
N GLU A 227 -12.54 23.33 -38.61
CA GLU A 227 -12.26 22.98 -40.00
C GLU A 227 -11.27 21.82 -40.16
N GLY A 228 -10.83 21.20 -39.06
CA GLY A 228 -9.84 20.10 -39.08
C GLY A 228 -10.45 18.70 -39.19
N ASP A 229 -9.58 17.71 -39.33
CA ASP A 229 -9.98 16.30 -39.33
C ASP A 229 -10.31 15.82 -37.91
N PHE A 230 -11.54 15.35 -37.70
CA PHE A 230 -12.00 14.88 -36.39
C PHE A 230 -12.60 13.50 -36.46
N PHE A 231 -12.09 12.61 -35.57
CA PHE A 231 -12.57 11.24 -35.38
C PHE A 231 -12.89 11.01 -33.93
N CYS A 232 -13.91 10.21 -33.65
CA CYS A 232 -14.28 9.81 -32.28
C CYS A 232 -14.52 8.31 -32.24
N TYR A 233 -13.70 7.59 -31.44
CA TYR A 233 -13.75 6.14 -31.35
C TYR A 233 -14.14 5.68 -29.95
N GLU A 234 -15.08 4.72 -29.92
CA GLU A 234 -15.41 3.96 -28.71
C GLU A 234 -14.38 2.85 -28.52
N VAL A 235 -13.81 2.74 -27.30
CA VAL A 235 -12.89 1.70 -26.87
C VAL A 235 -13.42 1.02 -25.60
N GLY A 236 -13.23 -0.30 -25.47
CA GLY A 236 -13.77 -1.07 -24.37
C GLY A 236 -12.89 -1.08 -23.11
N SER A 237 -11.61 -0.69 -23.22
CA SER A 237 -10.67 -0.77 -22.11
C SER A 237 -9.44 0.11 -22.33
N GLU A 238 -8.68 0.34 -21.26
CA GLU A 238 -7.38 1.01 -21.30
C GLU A 238 -6.36 0.28 -22.21
N TRP A 239 -6.46 -1.03 -22.31
CA TRP A 239 -5.70 -1.83 -23.25
C TRP A 239 -5.97 -1.47 -24.70
N GLU A 240 -7.23 -1.28 -25.08
CA GLU A 240 -7.60 -0.90 -26.44
C GLU A 240 -7.15 0.52 -26.77
N GLU A 241 -7.15 1.44 -25.79
CA GLU A 241 -6.54 2.78 -25.96
C GLU A 241 -5.05 2.64 -26.28
N ALA A 242 -4.30 1.86 -25.48
CA ALA A 242 -2.87 1.66 -25.70
C ALA A 242 -2.58 0.99 -27.06
N LEU A 243 -3.37 -0.01 -27.45
CA LEU A 243 -3.24 -0.67 -28.75
C LEU A 243 -3.51 0.30 -29.90
N TYR A 244 -4.53 1.15 -29.79
CA TYR A 244 -4.81 2.18 -30.78
C TYR A 244 -3.60 3.10 -30.96
N LEU A 245 -3.04 3.59 -29.86
CA LEU A 245 -1.90 4.49 -29.88
C LEU A 245 -0.66 3.85 -30.50
N LEU A 246 -0.36 2.60 -30.16
CA LEU A 246 0.77 1.86 -30.70
C LEU A 246 0.62 1.60 -32.22
N ALA A 247 -0.58 1.16 -32.63
CA ALA A 247 -0.84 0.87 -34.05
C ALA A 247 -0.84 2.12 -34.94
N GLU A 248 -1.37 3.25 -34.42
CA GLU A 248 -1.38 4.52 -35.19
C GLU A 248 -0.01 5.20 -35.22
N ARG A 249 0.84 5.00 -34.19
CA ARG A 249 2.21 5.55 -34.15
C ARG A 249 3.07 5.08 -35.31
N GLU A 250 2.89 3.85 -35.77
CA GLU A 250 3.62 3.32 -36.93
C GLU A 250 3.25 4.03 -38.24
N LYS A 251 2.08 4.71 -38.28
CA LYS A 251 1.55 5.34 -39.49
C LYS A 251 1.76 6.85 -39.52
N LYS A 252 1.68 7.51 -38.34
CA LYS A 252 1.77 8.98 -38.25
C LYS A 252 2.21 9.43 -36.85
N ASP A 253 2.85 10.58 -36.79
CA ASP A 253 3.16 11.26 -35.53
C ASP A 253 1.91 11.97 -34.97
N PHE A 254 1.70 11.85 -33.67
CA PHE A 254 0.65 12.54 -32.94
C PHE A 254 1.05 12.78 -31.47
N PHE A 255 0.34 13.67 -30.81
CA PHE A 255 0.44 13.89 -29.37
C PHE A 255 -0.73 13.23 -28.64
N VAL A 256 -0.49 12.75 -27.42
CA VAL A 256 -1.51 12.16 -26.57
C VAL A 256 -1.76 13.06 -25.37
N TYR A 257 -3.02 13.41 -25.17
CA TYR A 257 -3.47 14.28 -24.09
C TYR A 257 -4.52 13.60 -23.22
N SER A 258 -4.47 13.87 -21.91
CA SER A 258 -5.45 13.39 -20.95
C SER A 258 -5.71 14.46 -19.89
N SER A 259 -6.92 14.51 -19.35
CA SER A 259 -7.25 15.29 -18.14
C SER A 259 -6.63 14.71 -16.88
N SER A 260 -6.28 13.43 -16.92
CA SER A 260 -5.73 12.67 -15.80
C SER A 260 -4.61 11.75 -16.29
N PRO A 261 -3.49 12.30 -16.78
CA PRO A 261 -2.39 11.50 -17.31
C PRO A 261 -1.86 10.50 -16.28
N HIS A 262 -1.87 10.87 -15.00
CA HIS A 262 -1.39 10.04 -13.89
C HIS A 262 -2.27 8.82 -13.56
N GLU A 263 -3.50 8.77 -14.07
CA GLU A 263 -4.41 7.64 -13.93
C GLU A 263 -4.16 6.56 -15.00
N LYS A 264 -3.39 6.87 -16.04
CA LYS A 264 -3.04 5.92 -17.10
C LYS A 264 -1.81 5.11 -16.72
N HIS A 265 -1.92 3.81 -16.82
CA HIS A 265 -0.86 2.86 -16.48
C HIS A 265 -0.18 2.26 -17.72
N PHE A 266 -0.16 2.99 -18.84
CA PHE A 266 0.44 2.51 -20.09
C PHE A 266 1.94 2.21 -19.97
N SER A 267 2.67 2.98 -19.18
CA SER A 267 4.08 2.73 -18.89
C SER A 267 4.29 1.39 -18.17
N ASN A 268 3.35 0.97 -17.32
CA ASN A 268 3.39 -0.34 -16.66
C ASN A 268 3.12 -1.49 -17.63
N LEU A 269 2.24 -1.25 -18.62
CA LEU A 269 1.89 -2.25 -19.66
C LEU A 269 2.94 -2.31 -20.76
N PHE A 270 3.44 -1.17 -21.19
CA PHE A 270 4.39 -1.02 -22.30
C PHE A 270 5.53 -0.05 -21.96
N PRO A 271 6.45 -0.42 -21.05
CA PRO A 271 7.47 0.49 -20.50
C PRO A 271 8.48 1.00 -21.54
N GLN A 272 8.61 0.30 -22.67
CA GLN A 272 9.48 0.74 -23.77
C GLN A 272 8.80 1.74 -24.70
N SER A 273 7.47 1.85 -24.68
CA SER A 273 6.68 2.62 -25.64
C SER A 273 6.07 3.88 -25.06
N PHE A 274 5.81 3.90 -23.76
CA PHE A 274 5.17 5.04 -23.08
C PHE A 274 6.03 5.58 -21.95
N ILE A 275 5.89 6.88 -21.70
CA ILE A 275 6.41 7.57 -20.53
C ILE A 275 5.21 8.17 -19.78
N ASP A 276 5.18 8.01 -18.48
CA ASP A 276 4.19 8.69 -17.63
C ASP A 276 4.49 10.18 -17.63
N SER A 277 3.42 10.95 -17.75
CA SER A 277 3.52 12.38 -18.04
C SER A 277 4.06 13.24 -16.91
N SER A 278 4.34 14.42 -17.29
CA SER A 278 4.98 15.58 -16.70
C SER A 278 4.54 16.05 -15.29
N ARG A 279 3.43 15.59 -14.74
CA ARG A 279 3.08 15.80 -13.32
C ARG A 279 3.39 14.57 -12.52
N ASN A 280 4.64 14.41 -12.18
CA ASN A 280 5.04 13.33 -11.31
C ASN A 280 4.87 13.78 -9.87
N SER A 281 3.79 13.35 -9.24
CA SER A 281 3.63 13.47 -7.80
C SER A 281 4.75 12.71 -7.11
N PHE A 282 5.30 13.26 -6.04
CA PHE A 282 6.35 12.63 -5.23
C PHE A 282 5.92 11.23 -4.75
N ASN A 283 4.61 11.00 -4.59
CA ASN A 283 4.06 9.71 -4.16
C ASN A 283 4.31 8.54 -5.15
N LYS A 284 4.72 8.82 -6.38
CA LYS A 284 5.11 7.77 -7.35
C LYS A 284 6.55 7.29 -7.21
N THR A 285 7.38 8.03 -6.47
CA THR A 285 8.81 7.71 -6.30
C THR A 285 9.03 6.50 -5.42
N LYS A 286 10.15 5.81 -5.63
CA LYS A 286 10.56 4.68 -4.77
C LYS A 286 10.82 5.14 -3.34
N LEU A 287 11.37 6.36 -3.17
CA LEU A 287 11.60 6.93 -1.85
C LEU A 287 10.30 7.11 -1.06
N TYR A 288 9.24 7.62 -1.70
CA TYR A 288 7.92 7.74 -1.05
C TYR A 288 7.34 6.37 -0.69
N GLN A 289 7.41 5.40 -1.60
CA GLN A 289 6.96 4.03 -1.34
C GLN A 289 7.72 3.38 -0.17
N PHE A 290 9.01 3.69 -0.02
CA PHE A 290 9.80 3.24 1.11
C PHE A 290 9.34 3.90 2.42
N ILE A 291 9.12 5.22 2.42
CA ILE A 291 8.62 5.97 3.58
C ILE A 291 7.21 5.45 3.99
N GLU A 292 6.34 5.25 3.03
CA GLU A 292 5.00 4.67 3.26
C GLU A 292 5.07 3.28 3.87
N LEU A 293 5.97 2.44 3.36
CA LEU A 293 6.19 1.10 3.88
C LEU A 293 6.61 1.15 5.34
N GLN A 294 7.61 1.97 5.69
CA GLN A 294 8.07 2.12 7.07
C GLN A 294 6.96 2.65 7.99
N LEU A 295 6.16 3.62 7.52
CA LEU A 295 5.02 4.14 8.30
C LEU A 295 3.98 3.05 8.60
N ASN A 296 3.66 2.22 7.62
CA ASN A 296 2.72 1.11 7.80
C ASN A 296 3.27 0.06 8.79
N LEU A 297 4.56 -0.25 8.71
CA LEU A 297 5.23 -1.15 9.65
C LEU A 297 5.23 -0.62 11.07
N LEU A 298 5.47 0.68 11.26
CA LEU A 298 5.39 1.33 12.58
C LEU A 298 3.99 1.26 13.20
N ARG A 299 2.94 1.22 12.39
CA ARG A 299 1.55 1.06 12.86
C ARG A 299 1.24 -0.36 13.32
N GLU A 300 1.82 -1.36 12.64
CA GLU A 300 1.56 -2.77 12.91
C GLU A 300 2.48 -3.39 13.97
N LYS A 301 3.58 -2.70 14.31
CA LYS A 301 4.51 -3.22 15.32
C LYS A 301 3.92 -3.20 16.73
N GLU A 302 4.25 -4.22 17.51
CA GLU A 302 3.91 -4.34 18.93
C GLU A 302 5.19 -4.21 19.78
N LYS A 303 5.33 -3.12 20.56
CA LYS A 303 6.52 -2.86 21.39
C LYS A 303 7.84 -3.06 20.62
N ASP A 304 8.65 -4.06 21.00
CA ASP A 304 9.94 -4.39 20.39
C ASP A 304 9.84 -5.51 19.35
N THR A 305 8.64 -5.87 18.91
CA THR A 305 8.38 -6.97 17.97
C THR A 305 7.63 -6.50 16.75
N LEU A 306 7.86 -7.17 15.62
CA LEU A 306 7.13 -7.00 14.37
C LEU A 306 6.45 -8.31 14.00
N PRO A 307 5.18 -8.31 13.53
CA PRO A 307 4.56 -9.50 12.98
C PRO A 307 5.35 -10.05 11.79
N LEU A 308 5.58 -11.36 11.77
CA LEU A 308 6.40 -12.00 10.75
C LEU A 308 5.74 -11.96 9.36
N GLU A 309 4.41 -12.01 9.31
CA GLU A 309 3.64 -11.85 8.06
C GLU A 309 3.80 -10.44 7.49
N THR A 310 3.79 -9.43 8.36
CA THR A 310 4.04 -8.02 7.98
C THR A 310 5.46 -7.85 7.46
N LEU A 311 6.47 -8.44 8.11
CA LEU A 311 7.84 -8.45 7.61
C LEU A 311 7.92 -9.14 6.25
N LEU A 312 7.31 -10.32 6.07
CA LEU A 312 7.30 -11.02 4.79
C LEU A 312 6.67 -10.16 3.68
N SER A 313 5.53 -9.53 3.97
CA SER A 313 4.88 -8.62 3.03
C SER A 313 5.77 -7.41 2.67
N ALA A 314 6.48 -6.86 3.64
CA ALA A 314 7.39 -5.74 3.45
C ALA A 314 8.59 -6.11 2.58
N VAL A 315 9.26 -7.22 2.88
CA VAL A 315 10.48 -7.63 2.12
C VAL A 315 10.17 -8.12 0.71
N GLN A 316 8.93 -8.51 0.42
CA GLN A 316 8.47 -8.80 -0.94
C GLN A 316 8.33 -7.55 -1.81
N LYS A 317 8.10 -6.37 -1.20
CA LYS A 317 8.04 -5.12 -1.96
C LYS A 317 9.41 -4.77 -2.55
N ARG A 318 9.43 -4.41 -3.82
CA ARG A 318 10.65 -4.13 -4.58
C ARG A 318 11.57 -3.13 -3.86
N VAL A 319 11.00 -2.04 -3.35
CA VAL A 319 11.75 -0.98 -2.66
C VAL A 319 12.48 -1.48 -1.41
N CYS A 320 11.86 -2.33 -0.60
CA CYS A 320 12.48 -2.93 0.58
C CYS A 320 13.54 -3.96 0.18
N ARG A 321 13.20 -4.81 -0.78
CA ARG A 321 14.09 -5.87 -1.26
C ARG A 321 15.39 -5.31 -1.83
N GLU A 322 15.31 -4.32 -2.73
CA GLU A 322 16.48 -3.71 -3.36
C GLU A 322 17.34 -2.94 -2.33
N TYR A 323 16.70 -2.26 -1.38
CA TYR A 323 17.43 -1.47 -0.40
C TYR A 323 18.20 -2.32 0.61
N TYR A 324 17.54 -3.29 1.26
CA TYR A 324 18.15 -4.15 2.29
C TYR A 324 18.82 -5.41 1.74
N GLY A 325 18.73 -5.66 0.44
CA GLY A 325 19.36 -6.81 -0.21
C GLY A 325 18.69 -8.14 0.12
N PHE A 326 17.36 -8.17 0.25
CA PHE A 326 16.61 -9.42 0.45
C PHE A 326 16.50 -10.18 -0.88
N TRP A 327 16.78 -11.50 -0.85
CA TRP A 327 16.72 -12.40 -1.99
C TRP A 327 15.73 -13.53 -1.78
N GLU A 328 15.57 -14.37 -2.77
CA GLU A 328 14.57 -15.46 -2.73
C GLU A 328 14.80 -16.43 -1.56
N GLU A 329 16.05 -16.70 -1.21
CA GLU A 329 16.41 -17.52 -0.05
C GLU A 329 15.87 -16.95 1.29
N ASP A 330 15.90 -15.62 1.43
CA ASP A 330 15.37 -14.95 2.60
C ASP A 330 13.84 -15.11 2.71
N PHE A 331 13.14 -15.12 1.56
CA PHE A 331 11.70 -15.34 1.52
C PHE A 331 11.33 -16.78 1.88
N ILE A 332 12.09 -17.75 1.39
CA ILE A 332 11.92 -19.16 1.74
C ILE A 332 12.08 -19.33 3.24
N LEU A 333 13.10 -18.69 3.83
CA LEU A 333 13.34 -18.74 5.26
C LEU A 333 12.20 -18.12 6.08
N LEU A 334 11.70 -16.95 5.68
CA LEU A 334 10.54 -16.31 6.33
C LEU A 334 9.29 -17.18 6.23
N ARG A 335 9.04 -17.81 5.08
CA ARG A 335 7.93 -18.74 4.90
C ARG A 335 8.10 -20.01 5.75
N LYS A 336 9.35 -20.52 5.90
CA LYS A 336 9.65 -21.65 6.76
C LYS A 336 9.37 -21.31 8.23
N LEU A 337 9.75 -20.12 8.68
CA LEU A 337 9.42 -19.65 10.03
C LEU A 337 7.89 -19.55 10.25
N LEU A 338 7.14 -19.02 9.28
CA LEU A 338 5.68 -18.99 9.34
C LEU A 338 5.06 -20.38 9.34
N LYS A 339 5.61 -21.34 8.58
CA LYS A 339 5.18 -22.75 8.59
C LYS A 339 5.39 -23.38 9.97
N GLU A 340 6.46 -23.01 10.68
CA GLU A 340 6.72 -23.39 12.06
C GLU A 340 5.92 -22.56 13.08
N GLU A 341 4.93 -21.82 12.62
CA GLU A 341 3.99 -20.99 13.40
C GLU A 341 4.64 -19.86 14.21
N TYR A 342 5.84 -19.41 13.85
CA TYR A 342 6.39 -18.17 14.40
C TYR A 342 5.55 -17.00 13.88
N ARG A 343 5.16 -16.09 14.77
CA ARG A 343 4.30 -14.95 14.43
C ARG A 343 5.01 -13.60 14.59
N LEU A 344 5.99 -13.54 15.45
CA LEU A 344 6.67 -12.30 15.80
C LEU A 344 8.19 -12.44 15.64
N ILE A 345 8.84 -11.33 15.28
CA ILE A 345 10.29 -11.22 15.24
C ILE A 345 10.74 -9.99 16.04
N SER A 346 11.91 -10.07 16.68
CA SER A 346 12.48 -8.97 17.48
C SER A 346 14.00 -8.96 17.40
N MET A 347 14.61 -7.82 17.73
CA MET A 347 16.07 -7.68 17.84
C MET A 347 16.69 -8.65 18.84
N LYS A 348 16.04 -8.81 20.00
CA LYS A 348 16.52 -9.76 21.05
C LYS A 348 16.59 -11.20 20.56
N LEU A 349 15.65 -11.57 19.70
CA LEU A 349 15.62 -12.90 19.11
C LEU A 349 16.78 -13.10 18.12
N LEU A 350 17.04 -12.12 17.27
CA LEU A 350 18.10 -12.17 16.27
C LEU A 350 19.49 -12.19 16.91
N GLN A 351 19.66 -11.56 18.06
CA GLN A 351 20.92 -11.57 18.83
C GLN A 351 21.13 -12.88 19.62
N ASN A 352 20.09 -13.62 19.88
CA ASN A 352 20.16 -14.85 20.66
C ASN A 352 19.70 -16.06 19.81
N THR A 353 20.56 -16.47 18.90
CA THR A 353 20.33 -17.53 17.90
C THR A 353 20.00 -18.90 18.49
N ASN A 354 20.23 -19.12 19.80
CA ASN A 354 19.91 -20.37 20.49
C ASN A 354 18.41 -20.68 20.60
N TYR A 355 17.54 -19.69 20.34
CA TYR A 355 16.07 -19.86 20.43
C TYR A 355 15.43 -20.34 19.13
N ILE A 356 16.02 -20.02 17.97
CA ILE A 356 15.52 -20.50 16.69
C ILE A 356 16.70 -21.08 15.89
N GLU A 357 16.82 -22.40 15.92
CA GLU A 357 17.87 -23.15 15.22
C GLU A 357 17.99 -22.74 13.74
N ILE A 358 16.84 -22.57 13.07
CA ILE A 358 16.77 -22.18 11.66
C ILE A 358 17.44 -20.83 11.38
N ILE A 359 17.27 -19.84 12.26
CA ILE A 359 17.87 -18.50 12.09
C ILE A 359 19.38 -18.55 12.34
N GLY A 360 19.84 -19.38 13.29
CA GLY A 360 21.25 -19.55 13.62
C GLY A 360 22.10 -20.07 12.46
N GLU A 361 21.50 -20.81 11.54
CA GLU A 361 22.16 -21.30 10.32
C GLU A 361 22.32 -20.23 9.23
N HIS A 362 21.62 -19.08 9.34
CA HIS A 362 21.57 -18.04 8.30
C HIS A 362 22.01 -16.66 8.83
N PRO A 363 23.30 -16.43 9.13
CA PRO A 363 23.79 -15.18 9.72
C PRO A 363 23.57 -13.94 8.81
N SER A 364 23.64 -14.12 7.48
CA SER A 364 23.36 -13.03 6.53
C SER A 364 21.92 -12.54 6.62
N PHE A 365 20.95 -13.44 6.73
CA PHE A 365 19.56 -13.10 6.96
C PHE A 365 19.36 -12.34 8.27
N CYS A 366 19.96 -12.83 9.36
CA CYS A 366 19.89 -12.16 10.66
C CYS A 366 20.43 -10.73 10.59
N GLN A 367 21.55 -10.52 9.91
CA GLN A 367 22.13 -9.19 9.73
C GLN A 367 21.21 -8.25 8.96
N LYS A 368 20.64 -8.70 7.83
CA LYS A 368 19.70 -7.89 7.03
C LYS A 368 18.46 -7.49 7.83
N VAL A 369 17.87 -8.46 8.55
CA VAL A 369 16.69 -8.19 9.38
C VAL A 369 17.04 -7.30 10.57
N SER A 370 18.24 -7.44 11.17
CA SER A 370 18.68 -6.57 12.25
C SER A 370 18.78 -5.12 11.79
N ILE A 371 19.46 -4.86 10.65
CA ILE A 371 19.57 -3.51 10.07
C ILE A 371 18.17 -2.94 9.79
N PHE A 372 17.30 -3.74 9.19
CA PHE A 372 15.92 -3.33 8.90
C PHE A 372 15.14 -2.95 10.16
N LEU A 373 15.24 -3.73 11.23
CA LEU A 373 14.56 -3.45 12.50
C LEU A 373 15.21 -2.26 13.25
N GLU A 374 16.54 -2.10 13.18
CA GLU A 374 17.26 -0.96 13.76
C GLU A 374 16.80 0.35 13.10
N ASP A 375 16.75 0.40 11.78
CA ASP A 375 16.24 1.56 11.04
C ASP A 375 14.79 1.88 11.42
N LEU A 376 13.93 0.86 11.47
CA LEU A 376 12.52 1.04 11.82
C LEU A 376 12.33 1.54 13.26
N PHE A 377 13.08 0.99 14.21
CA PHE A 377 12.91 1.33 15.63
C PHE A 377 13.59 2.65 15.99
N ALA A 378 14.62 3.06 15.25
CA ALA A 378 15.26 4.36 15.42
C ALA A 378 14.26 5.53 15.26
N ILE A 379 13.26 5.37 14.37
CA ILE A 379 12.22 6.39 14.14
C ILE A 379 11.46 6.72 15.43
N GLU A 380 11.18 5.74 16.30
CA GLU A 380 10.43 5.98 17.54
C GLU A 380 11.18 6.79 18.60
N THR A 381 12.48 6.95 18.44
CA THR A 381 13.32 7.73 19.34
C THR A 381 13.33 9.22 19.02
N TRP A 382 12.77 9.64 17.87
CA TRP A 382 12.79 11.03 17.42
C TRP A 382 11.98 11.94 18.33
N LYS A 383 12.50 13.13 18.55
CA LYS A 383 11.87 14.20 19.35
C LYS A 383 11.78 15.51 18.59
N THR A 384 12.61 15.67 17.57
CA THR A 384 12.82 16.96 16.90
C THR A 384 12.89 16.81 15.39
N GLY A 385 12.71 17.90 14.65
CA GLY A 385 12.93 17.92 13.20
C GLY A 385 14.38 17.63 12.80
N LYS A 386 15.33 17.86 13.72
CA LYS A 386 16.74 17.50 13.53
C LYS A 386 16.93 15.99 13.48
N ASP A 387 16.23 15.26 14.34
CA ASP A 387 16.34 13.79 14.38
C ASP A 387 15.88 13.16 13.06
N ILE A 388 14.87 13.77 12.41
CA ILE A 388 14.43 13.35 11.07
C ILE A 388 15.57 13.53 10.06
N TYR A 389 16.19 14.70 10.05
CA TYR A 389 17.27 15.01 9.15
C TYR A 389 18.48 14.09 9.38
N ASP A 390 18.92 13.95 10.64
CA ASP A 390 20.05 13.11 11.02
C ASP A 390 19.82 11.63 10.66
N TYR A 391 18.59 11.14 10.76
CA TYR A 391 18.23 9.77 10.38
C TYR A 391 18.47 9.52 8.88
N PHE A 392 17.97 10.39 8.01
CA PHE A 392 18.16 10.21 6.56
C PHE A 392 19.60 10.46 6.10
N GLU A 393 20.39 11.21 6.87
CA GLU A 393 21.82 11.43 6.57
C GLU A 393 22.71 10.30 7.08
N GLN A 394 22.37 9.67 8.22
CA GLN A 394 23.26 8.74 8.92
C GLN A 394 22.83 7.27 8.81
N HIS A 395 21.55 7.00 8.79
CA HIS A 395 21.01 5.64 8.79
C HIS A 395 20.57 5.19 7.39
N ILE A 396 20.04 6.10 6.58
CA ILE A 396 19.52 5.75 5.26
C ILE A 396 20.51 6.17 4.18
N GLU A 397 20.92 5.25 3.32
CA GLU A 397 21.76 5.57 2.16
C GLU A 397 20.91 6.28 1.09
N ILE A 398 20.60 7.56 1.35
CA ILE A 398 19.64 8.34 0.55
C ILE A 398 19.98 8.41 -0.93
N GLN A 399 21.27 8.30 -1.30
CA GLN A 399 21.71 8.31 -2.70
C GLN A 399 21.21 7.08 -3.50
N LYS A 400 20.87 5.99 -2.83
CA LYS A 400 20.27 4.83 -3.50
C LYS A 400 18.86 5.11 -4.06
N TRP A 401 18.23 6.20 -3.62
CA TRP A 401 16.89 6.61 -4.05
C TRP A 401 16.90 7.61 -5.21
N LYS A 402 18.08 7.85 -5.81
CA LYS A 402 18.18 8.65 -7.01
C LYS A 402 17.53 7.90 -8.18
N GLU A 403 16.60 8.53 -8.85
CA GLU A 403 15.84 7.96 -9.96
C GLU A 403 16.12 8.78 -11.23
N GLU A 404 16.40 8.09 -12.35
CA GLU A 404 16.62 8.77 -13.64
C GLU A 404 15.36 9.48 -14.14
N GLU A 405 14.18 8.92 -13.79
CA GLU A 405 12.87 9.48 -14.13
C GLU A 405 12.54 10.75 -13.36
N TYR A 406 13.10 10.92 -12.17
CA TYR A 406 12.86 12.02 -11.25
C TYR A 406 14.18 12.63 -10.75
N PRO A 407 14.89 13.40 -11.60
CA PRO A 407 16.24 13.86 -11.26
C PRO A 407 16.31 14.79 -10.04
N ASP A 408 15.22 15.48 -9.72
CA ASP A 408 15.10 16.40 -8.59
C ASP A 408 14.48 15.75 -7.32
N VAL A 409 14.25 14.44 -7.31
CA VAL A 409 13.61 13.75 -6.17
C VAL A 409 14.35 14.00 -4.86
N LEU A 410 15.67 13.95 -4.87
CA LEU A 410 16.49 14.19 -3.67
C LEU A 410 16.50 15.68 -3.27
N ASP A 411 16.58 16.59 -4.22
CA ASP A 411 16.58 18.05 -3.95
C ASP A 411 15.27 18.44 -3.28
N VAL A 412 14.14 17.97 -3.82
CA VAL A 412 12.81 18.23 -3.26
C VAL A 412 12.65 17.57 -1.89
N PHE A 413 13.13 16.35 -1.73
CA PHE A 413 13.11 15.67 -0.44
C PHE A 413 13.89 16.45 0.63
N TYR A 414 15.12 16.89 0.32
CA TYR A 414 15.92 17.69 1.22
C TYR A 414 15.31 19.06 1.50
N GLU A 415 14.59 19.65 0.56
CA GLU A 415 13.82 20.87 0.79
C GLU A 415 12.74 20.65 1.86
N VAL A 416 11.99 19.53 1.80
CA VAL A 416 11.00 19.17 2.81
C VAL A 416 11.65 18.92 4.16
N LEU A 417 12.74 18.15 4.21
CA LEU A 417 13.50 17.93 5.45
C LEU A 417 13.99 19.24 6.07
N SER A 418 14.53 20.14 5.25
CA SER A 418 14.99 21.45 5.68
C SER A 418 13.86 22.32 6.22
N ARG A 419 12.66 22.27 5.61
CA ARG A 419 11.47 22.97 6.12
C ARG A 419 11.04 22.43 7.50
N LEU A 420 11.04 21.12 7.68
CA LEU A 420 10.73 20.49 8.97
C LEU A 420 11.80 20.82 10.03
N TYR A 421 13.07 20.76 9.66
CA TYR A 421 14.19 21.18 10.52
C TYR A 421 14.10 22.67 10.91
N ALA A 422 13.84 23.55 9.96
CA ALA A 422 13.71 25.00 10.20
C ALA A 422 12.50 25.36 11.08
N THR A 423 11.54 24.45 11.26
CA THR A 423 10.44 24.65 12.22
C THR A 423 10.98 24.67 13.64
N GLN A 424 12.04 23.92 13.93
CA GLN A 424 12.69 23.85 15.24
C GLN A 424 13.49 25.13 15.61
N GLY A 425 14.03 25.83 14.61
CA GLY A 425 14.77 27.07 14.84
C GLY A 425 13.91 28.23 15.34
N ASN A 426 12.61 28.06 15.35
CA ASN A 426 11.65 29.01 15.88
C ASN A 426 11.19 28.56 17.28
N GLU A 427 11.52 29.33 18.33
CA GLU A 427 11.17 29.01 19.73
C GLU A 427 9.67 28.75 19.93
N ASP A 428 8.80 29.41 19.15
CA ASP A 428 7.37 29.29 19.25
C ASP A 428 6.84 27.93 18.77
N PHE A 429 7.57 27.22 17.89
CA PHE A 429 7.19 25.93 17.32
C PHE A 429 8.14 24.77 17.70
N SER A 430 9.13 25.01 18.54
CA SER A 430 10.23 24.07 18.82
C SER A 430 9.81 22.80 19.58
N SER A 431 8.69 22.83 20.31
CA SER A 431 8.20 21.70 21.11
C SER A 431 7.06 20.97 20.40
N TYR A 432 7.39 19.94 19.65
CA TYR A 432 6.42 19.10 18.95
C TYR A 432 5.48 18.32 19.90
N GLU A 433 5.89 18.05 21.13
CA GLU A 433 5.08 17.36 22.14
C GLU A 433 3.73 18.05 22.41
N LYS A 434 3.63 19.35 22.14
CA LYS A 434 2.38 20.13 22.32
C LYS A 434 1.33 19.84 21.25
N TYR A 435 1.73 19.25 20.13
CA TYR A 435 0.90 19.04 18.95
C TYR A 435 0.48 17.59 18.74
N PHE A 436 1.18 16.65 19.36
CA PHE A 436 1.00 15.24 19.10
C PHE A 436 0.79 14.44 20.37
N GLU A 437 -0.08 13.43 20.31
CA GLU A 437 -0.25 12.42 21.35
C GLU A 437 0.46 11.12 20.98
N GLY A 438 0.84 10.32 21.99
CA GLY A 438 1.46 9.03 21.81
C GLY A 438 2.95 9.10 21.47
N ASN A 439 3.43 8.23 20.56
CA ASN A 439 4.84 8.21 20.19
C ASN A 439 5.17 9.37 19.24
N LEU A 440 6.01 10.28 19.71
CA LEU A 440 6.35 11.49 18.96
C LEU A 440 7.09 11.18 17.65
N GLY A 441 8.00 10.19 17.64
CA GLY A 441 8.74 9.82 16.44
C GLY A 441 7.83 9.31 15.33
N ARG A 442 6.84 8.48 15.65
CA ARG A 442 5.84 8.03 14.67
C ARG A 442 5.04 9.21 14.10
N ASN A 443 4.66 10.16 14.94
CA ASN A 443 3.92 11.34 14.50
C ASN A 443 4.77 12.24 13.59
N LEU A 444 6.04 12.43 13.91
CA LEU A 444 6.98 13.17 13.06
C LEU A 444 7.19 12.47 11.71
N TYR A 445 7.27 11.14 11.71
CA TYR A 445 7.36 10.36 10.47
C TYR A 445 6.10 10.50 9.62
N GLN A 446 4.93 10.45 10.26
CA GLN A 446 3.64 10.69 9.58
C GLN A 446 3.53 12.13 9.04
N LEU A 447 4.08 13.11 9.76
CA LEU A 447 4.15 14.50 9.29
C LEU A 447 5.03 14.62 8.04
N LEU A 448 6.20 13.97 8.03
CA LEU A 448 7.07 13.90 6.85
C LEU A 448 6.32 13.27 5.66
N TYR A 449 5.72 12.11 5.86
CA TYR A 449 4.95 11.41 4.83
C TYR A 449 3.87 12.29 4.21
N ARG A 450 3.04 12.94 5.04
CA ARG A 450 1.98 13.85 4.56
C ARG A 450 2.56 15.10 3.86
N SER A 451 3.71 15.60 4.31
CA SER A 451 4.35 16.75 3.68
C SER A 451 4.89 16.45 2.28
N LEU A 452 5.18 15.19 1.98
CA LEU A 452 5.65 14.74 0.66
C LEU A 452 4.49 14.44 -0.31
N ASP A 453 3.33 14.05 0.18
CA ASP A 453 2.20 13.56 -0.63
C ASP A 453 1.66 14.60 -1.62
N SER A 454 1.69 15.88 -1.26
CA SER A 454 1.17 16.98 -2.08
C SER A 454 2.19 17.61 -3.03
N ILE A 455 3.42 17.06 -3.11
CA ILE A 455 4.52 17.67 -3.86
C ILE A 455 4.62 17.07 -5.26
N TYR A 456 4.92 17.93 -6.25
CA TYR A 456 5.16 17.54 -7.63
C TYR A 456 6.64 17.71 -7.99
N LEU A 457 7.16 16.72 -8.70
CA LEU A 457 8.53 16.65 -9.21
C LEU A 457 8.60 17.15 -10.65
N LYS A 458 9.77 17.62 -11.03
CA LYS A 458 10.07 17.91 -12.44
C LYS A 458 10.31 16.59 -13.16
N SER A 459 9.69 16.42 -14.32
CA SER A 459 10.01 15.30 -15.20
C SER A 459 11.42 15.45 -15.75
N ALA A 460 12.18 14.35 -15.80
CA ALA A 460 13.40 14.35 -16.60
C ALA A 460 13.05 14.66 -18.05
N GLN A 461 13.49 15.80 -18.55
CA GLN A 461 13.37 16.16 -19.98
C GLN A 461 14.33 15.34 -20.85
N SER A 462 14.48 14.05 -20.61
CA SER A 462 15.10 13.17 -21.59
C SER A 462 14.02 12.70 -22.56
N PHE A 463 13.70 13.56 -23.51
CA PHE A 463 12.99 13.14 -24.72
C PHE A 463 13.85 12.08 -25.42
N SER A 464 13.62 10.82 -25.10
CA SER A 464 13.92 9.81 -26.10
C SER A 464 12.82 9.94 -27.15
N GLU A 465 13.16 10.33 -28.37
CA GLU A 465 12.25 10.39 -29.54
C GLU A 465 11.48 9.06 -29.74
N GLU A 466 11.82 8.05 -28.98
CA GLU A 466 11.30 6.69 -29.09
C GLU A 466 10.09 6.39 -28.20
N LYS A 467 9.79 7.19 -27.16
CA LYS A 467 8.67 6.92 -26.26
C LYS A 467 7.55 7.95 -26.40
N MET A 468 6.29 7.51 -26.30
CA MET A 468 5.11 8.40 -26.28
C MET A 468 4.86 8.92 -24.86
N GLU A 469 4.72 10.23 -24.75
CA GLU A 469 4.33 10.92 -23.52
C GLU A 469 2.83 11.21 -23.53
N ILE A 470 2.16 10.90 -22.41
CA ILE A 470 0.77 11.34 -22.18
C ILE A 470 0.83 12.67 -21.45
N ARG A 471 0.35 13.75 -22.09
CA ARG A 471 0.44 15.11 -21.57
C ARG A 471 -0.86 15.57 -20.96
N ASP A 472 -0.76 16.52 -20.01
CA ASP A 472 -1.92 17.20 -19.48
C ASP A 472 -2.46 18.20 -20.54
N TRP A 473 -3.73 18.05 -20.90
CA TRP A 473 -4.33 18.94 -21.91
C TRP A 473 -4.47 20.39 -21.46
N HIS A 474 -4.45 20.68 -20.14
CA HIS A 474 -4.53 22.05 -19.62
C HIS A 474 -3.33 22.94 -20.02
N SER A 475 -2.26 22.36 -20.50
CA SER A 475 -1.07 23.12 -20.94
C SER A 475 -1.00 23.38 -22.44
N VAL A 476 -1.79 22.66 -23.20
CA VAL A 476 -1.71 22.57 -24.67
C VAL A 476 -1.90 23.91 -25.37
N MET A 477 -2.82 24.77 -24.89
CA MET A 477 -3.12 26.05 -25.47
C MET A 477 -1.95 27.05 -25.41
N TYR A 478 -0.99 26.81 -24.53
CA TYR A 478 0.21 27.66 -24.39
C TYR A 478 1.40 27.15 -25.20
N GLU A 479 1.29 25.96 -25.82
CA GLU A 479 2.33 25.43 -26.71
C GLU A 479 2.21 26.05 -28.11
N LYS A 480 3.32 26.05 -28.87
CA LYS A 480 3.26 26.46 -30.27
C LYS A 480 2.33 25.51 -31.04
N LYS A 481 1.46 26.08 -31.89
CA LYS A 481 0.54 25.30 -32.73
C LYS A 481 1.34 24.31 -33.58
N GLN A 482 1.09 23.01 -33.32
CA GLN A 482 1.85 21.95 -33.96
C GLN A 482 1.08 21.37 -35.16
N GLU A 483 1.82 20.89 -36.15
CA GLU A 483 1.18 20.31 -37.37
C GLU A 483 0.75 18.83 -37.19
N ARG A 484 0.97 18.26 -35.99
CA ARG A 484 0.67 16.88 -35.66
C ARG A 484 -0.78 16.70 -35.23
N ALA A 485 -1.29 15.47 -35.35
CA ALA A 485 -2.60 15.10 -34.81
C ALA A 485 -2.54 15.03 -33.28
N ALA A 486 -3.68 15.28 -32.63
CA ALA A 486 -3.83 15.16 -31.20
C ALA A 486 -4.86 14.05 -30.84
N VAL A 487 -4.49 13.15 -29.96
CA VAL A 487 -5.36 12.12 -29.39
C VAL A 487 -5.72 12.49 -27.96
N PHE A 488 -7.03 12.60 -27.66
CA PHE A 488 -7.54 12.93 -26.34
C PHE A 488 -8.12 11.69 -25.67
N LEU A 489 -7.71 11.44 -24.42
CA LEU A 489 -8.12 10.34 -23.55
C LEU A 489 -8.91 10.85 -22.34
N ASN A 490 -9.56 9.96 -21.60
CA ASN A 490 -10.28 10.27 -20.34
C ASN A 490 -11.34 11.39 -20.54
N LEU A 491 -12.16 11.25 -21.58
CA LEU A 491 -13.20 12.21 -21.92
C LEU A 491 -14.54 11.95 -21.23
N ASP A 492 -14.55 11.30 -20.08
CA ASP A 492 -15.72 11.08 -19.22
C ASP A 492 -15.94 12.23 -18.24
N ASP A 493 -17.17 12.37 -17.71
CA ASP A 493 -17.53 13.47 -16.81
C ASP A 493 -16.70 13.45 -15.50
N LYS A 494 -16.33 12.29 -14.99
CA LYS A 494 -15.54 12.18 -13.74
C LYS A 494 -14.12 12.71 -13.97
N SER A 495 -13.57 12.48 -15.15
CA SER A 495 -12.21 12.88 -15.50
C SER A 495 -12.13 14.35 -15.92
N LEU A 496 -13.11 14.86 -16.68
CA LEU A 496 -13.12 16.26 -17.17
C LEU A 496 -13.64 17.25 -16.13
N LEU A 497 -14.57 16.84 -15.26
CA LEU A 497 -15.17 17.71 -14.24
C LEU A 497 -14.45 17.59 -12.89
N LYS A 498 -13.12 17.51 -12.85
CA LYS A 498 -12.37 17.55 -11.60
C LYS A 498 -12.49 18.91 -10.93
N ILE A 499 -13.66 19.16 -10.36
CA ILE A 499 -13.91 20.32 -9.52
C ILE A 499 -13.27 20.03 -8.15
N THR A 500 -11.97 20.25 -8.05
CA THR A 500 -11.21 20.15 -6.79
C THR A 500 -11.18 21.52 -6.14
N ASN A 501 -11.29 21.56 -4.82
CA ASN A 501 -11.10 22.72 -3.94
C ASN A 501 -12.32 23.64 -3.72
N PHE A 502 -13.48 23.05 -3.46
CA PHE A 502 -14.55 23.85 -2.85
C PHE A 502 -14.62 23.58 -1.35
N SER A 503 -14.72 24.66 -0.56
CA SER A 503 -15.20 24.55 0.79
C SER A 503 -16.59 23.88 0.77
N HIS A 504 -16.71 22.71 1.40
CA HIS A 504 -18.01 22.05 1.59
C HIS A 504 -18.89 22.80 2.59
N PHE A 505 -18.36 23.87 3.18
CA PHE A 505 -19.07 24.65 4.19
C PHE A 505 -20.15 25.54 3.56
N LEU A 506 -19.87 26.22 2.43
CA LEU A 506 -20.82 27.09 1.76
C LEU A 506 -21.70 26.29 0.79
N THR A 507 -23.01 26.56 0.83
CA THR A 507 -23.94 26.07 -0.20
C THR A 507 -23.74 26.83 -1.51
N GLU A 508 -24.11 26.26 -2.65
CA GLU A 508 -24.01 26.92 -3.96
C GLU A 508 -24.81 28.24 -3.98
N HIS A 509 -25.97 28.29 -3.33
CA HIS A 509 -26.78 29.49 -3.20
C HIS A 509 -26.05 30.60 -2.40
N GLN A 510 -25.38 30.25 -1.31
CA GLN A 510 -24.56 31.21 -0.55
C GLN A 510 -23.38 31.71 -1.38
N LYS A 511 -22.70 30.83 -2.13
CA LYS A 511 -21.60 31.20 -3.03
C LYS A 511 -22.05 32.21 -4.07
N GLN A 512 -23.17 31.96 -4.71
CA GLN A 512 -23.74 32.87 -5.70
C GLN A 512 -24.08 34.24 -5.09
N GLN A 513 -24.73 34.28 -3.93
CA GLN A 513 -25.10 35.52 -3.23
C GLN A 513 -23.87 36.31 -2.77
N LEU A 514 -22.85 35.64 -2.28
CA LEU A 514 -21.59 36.23 -1.86
C LEU A 514 -20.66 36.58 -3.06
N GLY A 515 -21.00 36.17 -4.29
CA GLY A 515 -20.15 36.32 -5.46
C GLY A 515 -18.86 35.50 -5.41
N CYS A 516 -18.85 34.45 -4.55
CA CYS A 516 -17.80 33.45 -4.51
C CYS A 516 -17.89 32.54 -5.75
N GLN A 517 -16.78 31.90 -6.12
CA GLN A 517 -16.75 31.00 -7.26
C GLN A 517 -17.71 29.82 -7.02
N SER A 518 -18.73 29.71 -7.86
CA SER A 518 -19.70 28.60 -7.81
C SER A 518 -19.20 27.38 -8.58
N ARG A 519 -19.84 26.23 -8.35
CA ARG A 519 -19.60 25.01 -9.15
C ARG A 519 -19.90 25.24 -10.62
N GLU A 520 -20.95 25.98 -10.92
CA GLU A 520 -21.32 26.33 -12.29
C GLU A 520 -20.22 27.15 -12.98
N GLU A 521 -19.70 28.19 -12.32
CA GLU A 521 -18.58 28.98 -12.81
C GLU A 521 -17.33 28.14 -13.07
N SER A 522 -16.97 27.28 -12.14
CA SER A 522 -15.83 26.37 -12.31
C SER A 522 -16.02 25.39 -13.46
N THR A 523 -17.26 24.90 -13.65
CA THR A 523 -17.61 24.05 -14.81
C THR A 523 -17.43 24.80 -16.12
N LEU A 524 -17.81 26.09 -16.18
CA LEU A 524 -17.58 26.92 -17.37
C LEU A 524 -16.09 27.17 -17.63
N VAL A 525 -15.27 27.32 -16.59
CA VAL A 525 -13.81 27.48 -16.74
C VAL A 525 -13.19 26.20 -17.30
N GLU A 526 -13.55 25.04 -16.79
CA GLU A 526 -13.06 23.75 -17.32
C GLU A 526 -13.49 23.55 -18.78
N LYS A 527 -14.74 23.85 -19.10
CA LYS A 527 -15.26 23.79 -20.47
C LYS A 527 -14.51 24.74 -21.42
N TYR A 528 -14.20 25.93 -20.93
CA TYR A 528 -13.41 26.93 -21.67
C TYR A 528 -12.00 26.39 -21.97
N ARG A 529 -11.30 25.86 -20.94
CA ARG A 529 -9.96 25.29 -21.09
C ARG A 529 -9.96 24.09 -22.05
N PHE A 530 -10.97 23.24 -21.96
CA PHE A 530 -11.12 22.11 -22.86
C PHE A 530 -11.26 22.52 -24.31
N TYR A 531 -12.12 23.49 -24.59
CA TYR A 531 -12.27 23.97 -25.97
C TYR A 531 -11.04 24.71 -26.48
N GLN A 532 -10.36 25.51 -25.66
CA GLN A 532 -9.07 26.08 -26.03
C GLN A 532 -8.07 25.00 -26.47
N ALA A 533 -7.97 23.92 -25.68
CA ALA A 533 -7.09 22.79 -25.99
C ALA A 533 -7.44 22.14 -27.34
N LEU A 534 -8.73 21.93 -27.61
CA LEU A 534 -9.18 21.36 -28.89
C LEU A 534 -8.87 22.28 -30.09
N TYR A 535 -9.22 23.56 -29.98
CA TYR A 535 -9.04 24.52 -31.08
C TYR A 535 -7.58 24.88 -31.36
N SER A 536 -6.68 24.59 -30.41
CA SER A 536 -5.23 24.77 -30.63
C SER A 536 -4.62 23.67 -31.54
N GLN A 537 -5.37 22.61 -31.87
CA GLN A 537 -4.89 21.50 -32.70
C GLN A 537 -5.36 21.58 -34.14
N LYS A 538 -4.68 20.88 -35.07
CA LYS A 538 -5.09 20.78 -36.49
C LYS A 538 -5.89 19.53 -36.82
N SER A 539 -5.71 18.44 -36.08
CA SER A 539 -6.41 17.18 -36.25
C SER A 539 -6.68 16.57 -34.89
N LEU A 540 -7.88 16.03 -34.66
CA LEU A 540 -8.36 15.53 -33.38
C LEU A 540 -8.82 14.08 -33.48
N VAL A 541 -8.45 13.31 -32.52
CA VAL A 541 -9.00 11.96 -32.27
C VAL A 541 -9.44 11.88 -30.81
N PHE A 542 -10.70 11.52 -30.57
CA PHE A 542 -11.21 11.19 -29.26
C PHE A 542 -11.21 9.67 -29.09
N LEU A 543 -10.58 9.17 -28.02
CA LEU A 543 -10.75 7.80 -27.57
C LEU A 543 -11.60 7.82 -26.31
N VAL A 544 -12.77 7.21 -26.41
CA VAL A 544 -13.80 7.22 -25.36
C VAL A 544 -13.94 5.83 -24.79
N GLN A 545 -13.50 5.65 -23.56
CA GLN A 545 -13.67 4.38 -22.87
C GLN A 545 -15.10 4.23 -22.40
N LYS A 546 -15.78 3.17 -22.87
CA LYS A 546 -17.12 2.80 -22.43
C LYS A 546 -17.05 1.53 -21.59
N SER A 547 -17.41 1.65 -20.32
CA SER A 547 -17.51 0.52 -19.39
C SER A 547 -18.92 0.50 -18.80
N GLU A 548 -19.65 -0.61 -19.02
CA GLU A 548 -20.97 -0.81 -18.41
C GLU A 548 -20.86 -0.96 -16.88
N GLU A 549 -19.75 -1.53 -16.37
CA GLU A 549 -19.51 -1.72 -14.94
C GLU A 549 -19.22 -0.41 -14.20
N ASP A 550 -18.52 0.54 -14.82
CA ASP A 550 -18.10 1.80 -14.18
C ASP A 550 -19.02 2.99 -14.48
N ASN A 551 -20.11 2.80 -15.26
CA ASN A 551 -20.96 3.88 -15.75
C ASN A 551 -20.17 5.05 -16.38
N LYS A 552 -19.10 4.75 -17.12
CA LYS A 552 -18.34 5.77 -17.85
C LYS A 552 -19.08 6.15 -19.12
N THR A 553 -19.46 7.40 -19.22
CA THR A 553 -20.12 7.98 -20.40
C THR A 553 -19.30 9.15 -20.91
N LEU A 554 -19.40 9.43 -22.20
CA LEU A 554 -18.79 10.63 -22.79
C LEU A 554 -19.25 11.87 -22.04
N SER A 555 -18.32 12.75 -21.70
CA SER A 555 -18.65 13.97 -20.97
C SER A 555 -19.57 14.89 -21.80
N SER A 556 -20.38 15.65 -21.08
CA SER A 556 -21.27 16.63 -21.70
C SER A 556 -20.54 17.60 -22.61
N PHE A 557 -19.30 18.01 -22.27
CA PHE A 557 -18.50 18.93 -23.10
C PHE A 557 -18.04 18.29 -24.42
N ALA A 558 -17.53 17.07 -24.32
CA ALA A 558 -17.07 16.34 -25.49
C ALA A 558 -18.24 15.93 -26.39
N GLU A 559 -19.40 15.56 -25.79
CA GLU A 559 -20.63 15.27 -26.56
C GLU A 559 -21.17 16.51 -27.29
N GLU A 560 -21.19 17.66 -26.61
CA GLU A 560 -21.59 18.92 -27.22
C GLU A 560 -20.68 19.31 -28.38
N PHE A 561 -19.36 19.14 -28.23
CA PHE A 561 -18.42 19.35 -29.31
C PHE A 561 -18.68 18.39 -30.48
N LEU A 562 -18.79 17.08 -30.21
CA LEU A 562 -19.06 16.02 -31.21
C LEU A 562 -20.31 16.38 -32.04
N ARG A 563 -21.41 16.73 -31.37
CA ARG A 563 -22.67 17.11 -32.00
C ARG A 563 -22.54 18.40 -32.84
N SER A 564 -21.81 19.40 -32.34
CA SER A 564 -21.59 20.66 -33.06
C SER A 564 -20.82 20.46 -34.37
N GLN A 565 -19.97 19.42 -34.42
CA GLN A 565 -19.23 19.05 -35.65
C GLN A 565 -20.03 18.10 -36.56
N GLY A 566 -21.27 17.73 -36.21
CA GLY A 566 -22.10 16.78 -36.98
C GLY A 566 -21.50 15.37 -37.08
N LYS A 567 -20.67 14.98 -36.14
CA LYS A 567 -20.00 13.67 -36.09
C LYS A 567 -20.67 12.71 -35.09
N THR A 568 -20.45 11.41 -35.28
CA THR A 568 -20.92 10.36 -34.41
C THR A 568 -19.72 9.55 -33.91
N MET A 569 -19.89 8.87 -32.79
CA MET A 569 -18.88 7.98 -32.25
C MET A 569 -18.91 6.65 -33.02
N GLU A 570 -17.75 6.19 -33.46
CA GLU A 570 -17.54 4.95 -34.16
C GLU A 570 -16.81 3.94 -33.28
N LYS A 571 -16.89 2.65 -33.54
CA LYS A 571 -16.09 1.63 -32.87
C LYS A 571 -14.63 1.73 -33.30
N SER A 572 -13.72 1.56 -32.35
CA SER A 572 -12.28 1.52 -32.62
C SER A 572 -11.97 0.39 -33.64
N PRO A 573 -11.13 0.67 -34.66
CA PRO A 573 -10.65 -0.37 -35.58
C PRO A 573 -9.73 -1.41 -34.90
N TYR A 574 -9.24 -1.12 -33.68
CA TYR A 574 -8.32 -1.97 -32.93
C TYR A 574 -9.01 -2.49 -31.65
N SER A 575 -9.85 -3.51 -31.81
CA SER A 575 -10.52 -4.15 -30.67
C SER A 575 -9.64 -5.25 -30.03
N LYS A 576 -10.04 -5.66 -28.83
CA LYS A 576 -9.41 -6.78 -28.11
C LYS A 576 -9.50 -8.07 -28.94
N GLU A 577 -10.61 -8.30 -29.65
CA GLU A 577 -10.79 -9.44 -30.54
C GLU A 577 -9.78 -9.42 -31.70
N PHE A 578 -9.57 -8.27 -32.31
CA PHE A 578 -8.59 -8.10 -33.37
C PHE A 578 -7.18 -8.45 -32.89
N PHE A 579 -6.79 -7.96 -31.69
CA PHE A 579 -5.50 -8.24 -31.10
C PHE A 579 -5.33 -9.74 -30.76
N LEU A 580 -6.35 -10.34 -30.14
CA LEU A 580 -6.34 -11.78 -29.82
C LEU A 580 -6.28 -12.64 -31.08
N GLN A 581 -6.94 -12.22 -32.17
CA GLN A 581 -6.88 -12.89 -33.46
C GLN A 581 -5.48 -12.76 -34.06
N SER A 582 -4.87 -11.58 -34.06
CA SER A 582 -3.52 -11.34 -34.54
C SER A 582 -2.48 -12.14 -33.74
N LEU A 583 -2.65 -12.24 -32.41
CA LEU A 583 -1.84 -13.11 -31.57
C LEU A 583 -2.04 -14.59 -31.94
N ARG A 584 -3.26 -15.06 -32.08
CA ARG A 584 -3.54 -16.43 -32.49
C ARG A 584 -2.90 -16.76 -33.84
N GLU A 585 -2.99 -15.87 -34.81
CA GLU A 585 -2.36 -16.05 -36.11
C GLU A 585 -0.84 -16.07 -36.02
N SER A 586 -0.23 -15.22 -35.18
CA SER A 586 1.23 -15.21 -34.94
C SER A 586 1.71 -16.46 -34.19
N PHE A 587 0.90 -16.96 -33.24
CA PHE A 587 1.20 -18.22 -32.53
C PHE A 587 0.93 -19.45 -33.38
N GLN A 588 -0.11 -19.47 -34.23
CA GLN A 588 -0.35 -20.57 -35.16
C GLN A 588 0.76 -20.72 -36.21
N ALA A 589 1.43 -19.64 -36.60
CA ALA A 589 2.57 -19.68 -37.50
C ALA A 589 3.86 -20.25 -36.87
N LYS A 590 3.93 -20.41 -35.56
CA LYS A 590 5.14 -20.84 -34.81
C LYS A 590 4.99 -22.10 -33.97
N SER A 591 3.81 -22.63 -33.76
CA SER A 591 3.64 -23.82 -32.91
C SER A 591 2.94 -24.97 -33.62
N SER A 592 3.74 -25.89 -34.14
CA SER A 592 3.38 -27.29 -34.10
C SER A 592 3.57 -27.82 -32.66
N TRP A 593 2.82 -27.29 -31.70
CA TRP A 593 2.76 -27.89 -30.38
C TRP A 593 1.75 -29.05 -30.46
N GLN A 594 2.23 -30.22 -30.79
CA GLN A 594 1.55 -31.46 -30.48
C GLN A 594 1.85 -31.77 -29.02
N GLY A 595 1.08 -31.13 -28.11
CA GLY A 595 1.02 -31.59 -26.73
C GLY A 595 0.24 -32.88 -26.72
N GLU A 596 0.91 -34.00 -26.49
CA GLU A 596 0.27 -35.21 -25.99
C GLU A 596 -0.45 -34.80 -24.69
N GLU A 597 -1.74 -35.09 -24.57
CA GLU A 597 -2.46 -35.04 -23.30
C GLU A 597 -1.84 -36.09 -22.37
N GLU A 598 -0.81 -35.72 -21.60
CA GLU A 598 -0.36 -36.55 -20.50
C GLU A 598 -1.52 -36.70 -19.51
N THR A 599 -1.95 -37.93 -19.28
CA THR A 599 -2.95 -38.21 -18.27
C THR A 599 -2.43 -37.81 -16.90
N GLY A 600 -3.29 -37.34 -15.96
CA GLY A 600 -2.86 -36.87 -14.63
C GLY A 600 -2.09 -37.92 -13.82
N TYR A 601 -2.17 -39.20 -14.17
CA TYR A 601 -1.38 -40.30 -13.62
C TYR A 601 0.06 -40.29 -14.09
N GLN A 602 0.35 -39.91 -15.34
CA GLN A 602 1.72 -39.81 -15.85
C GLN A 602 2.46 -38.63 -15.23
N GLU A 603 1.76 -37.51 -14.97
CA GLU A 603 2.33 -36.40 -14.22
C GLU A 603 2.71 -36.82 -12.80
N LEU A 604 1.82 -37.50 -12.06
CA LEU A 604 2.09 -38.01 -10.70
C LEU A 604 3.25 -38.99 -10.69
N LYS A 605 3.35 -39.87 -11.68
CA LYS A 605 4.46 -40.82 -11.80
C LYS A 605 5.78 -40.10 -12.05
N LYS A 606 5.80 -39.11 -12.93
CA LYS A 606 6.99 -38.30 -13.23
C LYS A 606 7.41 -37.49 -11.99
N GLU A 607 6.47 -36.88 -11.27
CA GLU A 607 6.71 -36.14 -10.04
C GLU A 607 7.30 -37.03 -8.93
N ASN A 608 6.86 -38.29 -8.82
CA ASN A 608 7.39 -39.24 -7.84
C ASN A 608 8.72 -39.89 -8.26
N GLN A 609 9.13 -39.84 -9.54
CA GLN A 609 10.46 -40.21 -9.95
C GLN A 609 11.55 -39.36 -9.29
N GLU A 610 11.25 -38.09 -8.97
CA GLU A 610 12.17 -37.25 -8.18
C GLU A 610 12.43 -37.78 -6.77
N LEU A 611 11.47 -38.52 -6.17
CA LEU A 611 11.70 -39.24 -4.90
C LEU A 611 12.67 -40.39 -5.08
N LEU A 612 12.52 -41.14 -6.17
CA LEU A 612 13.38 -42.28 -6.48
C LEU A 612 14.83 -41.83 -6.76
N GLU A 613 14.99 -40.68 -7.42
CA GLU A 613 16.32 -40.12 -7.72
C GLU A 613 17.07 -39.70 -6.45
N LYS A 614 16.40 -39.45 -5.33
CA LYS A 614 17.02 -39.15 -4.03
C LYS A 614 17.59 -40.34 -3.31
N GLY A 615 17.35 -41.58 -3.81
CA GLY A 615 17.89 -42.81 -3.29
C GLY A 615 17.39 -43.28 -1.92
N SER A 616 16.84 -42.43 -1.08
CA SER A 616 16.25 -42.78 0.22
C SER A 616 15.34 -41.69 0.77
N PHE A 617 14.29 -42.08 1.50
CA PHE A 617 13.50 -41.18 2.31
C PHE A 617 13.06 -41.78 3.67
N HIS A 618 12.73 -40.91 4.61
CA HIS A 618 12.25 -41.28 5.93
C HIS A 618 10.72 -41.15 6.02
N LEU A 619 10.07 -42.23 6.42
CA LEU A 619 8.60 -42.30 6.56
C LEU A 619 8.23 -42.26 8.05
N GLY A 620 7.48 -41.22 8.45
CA GLY A 620 6.87 -41.12 9.75
C GLY A 620 5.40 -41.53 9.76
N ALA A 621 4.77 -41.66 10.91
CA ALA A 621 3.37 -42.02 11.04
C ALA A 621 2.43 -41.03 10.29
N TYR A 622 2.77 -39.74 10.33
CA TYR A 622 2.01 -38.71 9.64
C TYR A 622 2.20 -38.75 8.13
N ASP A 623 3.43 -39.00 7.68
CA ASP A 623 3.77 -39.14 6.27
C ASP A 623 3.06 -40.36 5.66
N TRP A 624 3.06 -41.49 6.40
CA TRP A 624 2.34 -42.70 6.01
C TRP A 624 0.85 -42.44 5.78
N ARG A 625 0.21 -41.81 6.74
CA ARG A 625 -1.23 -41.46 6.62
C ARG A 625 -1.52 -40.56 5.42
N ASN A 626 -0.67 -39.55 5.16
CA ASN A 626 -0.84 -38.65 4.04
C ASN A 626 -0.65 -39.36 2.70
N LEU A 627 0.31 -40.27 2.64
CA LEU A 627 0.56 -41.10 1.46
C LEU A 627 -0.67 -41.99 1.14
N GLN A 628 -1.24 -42.65 2.15
CA GLN A 628 -2.46 -43.45 2.00
C GLN A 628 -3.68 -42.59 1.60
N ALA A 629 -3.79 -41.35 2.07
CA ALA A 629 -4.93 -40.50 1.81
C ALA A 629 -4.86 -39.84 0.39
N CYS A 630 -3.67 -39.43 -0.05
CA CYS A 630 -3.48 -38.76 -1.34
C CYS A 630 -1.98 -38.66 -1.67
N THR A 631 -1.52 -39.37 -2.72
CA THR A 631 -0.12 -39.31 -3.14
C THR A 631 0.31 -37.91 -3.58
N LYS A 632 -0.57 -37.13 -4.19
CA LYS A 632 -0.29 -35.72 -4.57
C LYS A 632 -0.08 -34.80 -3.35
N TYR A 633 -0.85 -34.99 -2.27
CA TYR A 633 -0.62 -34.29 -1.00
C TYR A 633 0.76 -34.63 -0.43
N PHE A 634 1.10 -35.91 -0.42
CA PHE A 634 2.40 -36.39 0.07
C PHE A 634 3.53 -35.77 -0.74
N TYR A 635 3.42 -35.73 -2.07
CA TYR A 635 4.40 -35.12 -2.96
C TYR A 635 4.64 -33.62 -2.62
N PHE A 636 3.58 -32.82 -2.59
CA PHE A 636 3.71 -31.39 -2.25
C PHE A 636 4.27 -31.14 -0.87
N SER A 637 3.85 -31.92 0.12
CA SER A 637 4.27 -31.71 1.51
C SER A 637 5.65 -32.23 1.84
N LYS A 638 6.09 -33.33 1.25
CA LYS A 638 7.30 -34.06 1.60
C LYS A 638 8.43 -33.90 0.58
N VAL A 639 8.09 -33.91 -0.72
CA VAL A 639 9.11 -33.82 -1.79
C VAL A 639 9.42 -32.39 -2.12
N LEU A 640 8.41 -31.62 -2.51
CA LEU A 640 8.58 -30.19 -2.83
C LEU A 640 8.72 -29.34 -1.59
N GLN A 641 8.28 -29.82 -0.44
CA GLN A 641 8.25 -29.06 0.83
C GLN A 641 7.58 -27.68 0.69
N GLU A 642 6.56 -27.59 -0.21
CA GLU A 642 5.83 -26.36 -0.45
C GLU A 642 5.20 -25.84 0.83
N PRO A 643 5.51 -24.59 1.22
CA PRO A 643 4.90 -23.97 2.39
C PRO A 643 3.44 -23.66 2.09
N PHE A 644 2.51 -24.23 2.82
CA PHE A 644 1.12 -23.82 2.75
C PHE A 644 0.86 -22.59 3.63
N ARG A 645 0.01 -21.70 3.16
CA ARG A 645 -0.46 -20.60 3.99
C ARG A 645 -1.29 -21.17 5.12
N THR A 646 -0.85 -20.95 6.37
CA THR A 646 -1.73 -21.14 7.51
C THR A 646 -2.87 -20.14 7.37
N GLU A 647 -4.10 -20.64 7.22
CA GLU A 647 -5.27 -19.78 7.17
C GLU A 647 -5.33 -18.87 8.39
N ALA A 648 -5.83 -17.68 8.12
CA ALA A 648 -6.15 -16.57 8.99
C ALA A 648 -6.25 -16.88 10.49
N LEU A 649 -5.51 -16.10 11.27
CA LEU A 649 -5.82 -15.62 12.61
C LEU A 649 -6.90 -16.43 13.35
N SER A 650 -6.53 -17.58 13.91
CA SER A 650 -7.33 -18.12 15.00
C SER A 650 -7.21 -17.15 16.17
N PHE A 651 -8.33 -16.64 16.67
CA PHE A 651 -8.40 -15.81 17.87
C PHE A 651 -7.95 -16.55 19.16
N GLY A 652 -7.17 -17.62 19.03
CA GLY A 652 -6.70 -18.46 20.11
C GLY A 652 -5.31 -19.04 19.84
N ILE A 653 -4.78 -19.76 20.82
CA ILE A 653 -3.60 -20.59 20.63
C ILE A 653 -3.96 -21.75 19.70
N SER A 654 -3.15 -22.01 18.69
CA SER A 654 -3.43 -23.12 17.78
C SER A 654 -3.31 -24.46 18.50
N PRO A 655 -4.12 -25.48 18.11
CA PRO A 655 -3.98 -26.82 18.67
C PRO A 655 -2.56 -27.39 18.53
N LYS A 656 -1.86 -27.06 17.44
CA LYS A 656 -0.47 -27.47 17.21
C LYS A 656 0.49 -26.81 18.21
N GLN A 657 0.38 -25.48 18.41
CA GLN A 657 1.20 -24.75 19.39
C GLN A 657 0.97 -25.27 20.80
N LEU A 658 -0.31 -25.45 21.18
CA LEU A 658 -0.64 -26.02 22.47
C LEU A 658 -0.08 -27.42 22.62
N GLY A 659 -0.13 -28.24 21.56
CA GLY A 659 0.49 -29.57 21.53
C GLY A 659 1.99 -29.52 21.79
N ILE A 660 2.73 -28.66 21.07
CA ILE A 660 4.20 -28.52 21.26
C ILE A 660 4.54 -28.14 22.71
N ILE A 661 3.83 -27.17 23.29
CA ILE A 661 4.03 -26.74 24.69
C ILE A 661 3.77 -27.89 25.64
N CYS A 662 2.66 -28.59 25.47
CA CYS A 662 2.29 -29.73 26.37
C CYS A 662 3.27 -30.89 26.25
N HIS A 663 3.74 -31.24 25.05
CA HIS A 663 4.73 -32.30 24.88
C HIS A 663 6.06 -31.95 25.57
N ARG A 664 6.59 -30.75 25.33
CA ARG A 664 7.83 -30.29 26.01
C ARG A 664 7.70 -30.18 27.52
N PHE A 665 6.55 -29.73 27.99
CA PHE A 665 6.24 -29.65 29.41
C PHE A 665 6.29 -31.06 30.07
N LEU A 666 5.62 -32.04 29.47
CA LEU A 666 5.64 -33.41 29.95
C LEU A 666 7.03 -34.08 29.80
N GLU A 667 7.76 -33.77 28.71
CA GLU A 667 9.15 -34.23 28.54
C GLU A 667 10.04 -33.71 29.68
N LYS A 668 9.88 -32.44 30.09
CA LYS A 668 10.64 -31.82 31.19
C LYS A 668 10.32 -32.49 32.52
N ILE A 669 9.04 -32.78 32.78
CA ILE A 669 8.62 -33.57 33.92
C ILE A 669 9.28 -34.96 33.86
N GLY A 670 9.24 -35.56 32.68
CA GLY A 670 9.81 -36.90 32.49
C GLY A 670 11.30 -36.98 32.77
N LYS A 671 12.09 -36.02 32.30
CA LYS A 671 13.53 -35.95 32.56
C LYS A 671 13.87 -35.93 34.04
N THR A 672 13.04 -35.39 34.90
CA THR A 672 13.26 -35.25 36.34
C THR A 672 12.59 -36.37 37.15
N GLN A 673 11.39 -36.79 36.74
CA GLN A 673 10.53 -37.64 37.56
C GLN A 673 10.49 -39.15 37.21
N TRP A 674 10.74 -39.53 35.93
CA TRP A 674 10.64 -40.93 35.53
C TRP A 674 11.61 -41.86 36.31
N LYS A 675 12.82 -41.41 36.56
CA LYS A 675 13.80 -42.19 37.36
C LYS A 675 13.39 -42.32 38.85
N ILE A 676 12.75 -41.28 39.41
CA ILE A 676 12.23 -41.30 40.78
C ILE A 676 11.06 -42.26 40.85
N PHE A 677 10.13 -42.16 39.93
CA PHE A 677 8.96 -43.05 39.87
C PHE A 677 9.31 -44.53 39.73
N LEU A 678 10.33 -44.90 38.95
CA LEU A 678 10.81 -46.27 38.85
C LEU A 678 11.26 -46.81 40.18
N LYS A 679 11.89 -45.98 41.06
CA LYS A 679 12.41 -46.40 42.39
C LYS A 679 11.36 -46.32 43.47
N GLU A 680 10.63 -45.23 43.55
CA GLU A 680 9.77 -44.87 44.69
C GLU A 680 8.29 -45.12 44.43
N LYS A 681 7.90 -45.38 43.18
CA LYS A 681 6.51 -45.55 42.72
C LYS A 681 5.61 -44.34 43.02
N HIS A 682 6.25 -43.21 43.24
CA HIS A 682 5.61 -41.90 43.48
C HIS A 682 6.35 -40.79 42.76
N PHE A 683 5.63 -39.77 42.31
CA PHE A 683 6.21 -38.59 41.67
C PHE A 683 6.48 -37.49 42.70
N ALA A 684 7.75 -37.14 42.90
CA ALA A 684 8.17 -36.12 43.84
C ALA A 684 8.30 -34.74 43.18
N ILE A 685 7.18 -34.18 42.73
CA ILE A 685 7.16 -32.87 42.07
C ILE A 685 6.16 -31.94 42.78
N SER A 686 6.60 -30.71 43.12
CA SER A 686 5.74 -29.71 43.74
C SER A 686 4.87 -28.99 42.73
N ASP A 687 3.77 -28.41 43.21
CA ASP A 687 2.88 -27.58 42.39
C ASP A 687 3.61 -26.37 41.81
N ASP A 688 4.47 -25.73 42.59
CA ASP A 688 5.26 -24.57 42.17
C ASP A 688 6.22 -24.93 41.03
N THR A 689 6.87 -26.09 41.12
CA THR A 689 7.75 -26.59 40.06
C THR A 689 6.98 -26.88 38.76
N LEU A 690 5.76 -27.42 38.87
CA LEU A 690 4.92 -27.62 37.68
C LEU A 690 4.51 -26.32 37.00
N VAL A 691 4.18 -25.30 37.81
CA VAL A 691 3.86 -23.96 37.30
C VAL A 691 5.09 -23.36 36.59
N GLU A 692 6.26 -23.38 37.22
CA GLU A 692 7.51 -22.89 36.67
C GLU A 692 7.85 -23.56 35.33
N TYR A 693 7.75 -24.88 35.25
CA TYR A 693 8.02 -25.63 34.03
C TYR A 693 7.06 -25.28 32.90
N LEU A 694 5.78 -25.08 33.20
CA LEU A 694 4.76 -24.70 32.21
C LEU A 694 4.98 -23.28 31.72
N GLU A 695 5.25 -22.33 32.63
CA GLU A 695 5.52 -20.93 32.28
C GLU A 695 6.74 -20.78 31.38
N GLU A 696 7.82 -21.51 31.66
CA GLU A 696 9.01 -21.49 30.80
C GLU A 696 8.70 -21.96 29.37
N GLU A 697 7.89 -23.02 29.20
CA GLU A 697 7.54 -23.50 27.87
C GLU A 697 6.63 -22.51 27.11
N PHE A 698 5.70 -21.84 27.81
CA PHE A 698 4.92 -20.75 27.18
C PHE A 698 5.78 -19.54 26.85
N GLN A 699 6.79 -19.23 27.69
CA GLN A 699 7.71 -18.12 27.37
C GLN A 699 8.58 -18.42 26.13
N ARG A 700 8.98 -19.67 25.91
CA ARG A 700 9.68 -20.09 24.69
C ARG A 700 8.84 -19.89 23.45
N GLU A 701 7.54 -20.09 23.56
CA GLU A 701 6.59 -19.92 22.46
C GLU A 701 6.00 -18.50 22.37
N ALA A 702 6.46 -17.56 23.21
CA ALA A 702 5.91 -16.19 23.27
C ALA A 702 5.89 -15.45 21.91
N LEU A 703 6.86 -15.76 21.03
CA LEU A 703 6.92 -15.19 19.67
C LEU A 703 5.88 -15.76 18.70
N ARG A 704 5.26 -16.88 19.07
CA ARG A 704 4.19 -17.53 18.28
C ARG A 704 2.81 -17.21 18.82
N ILE A 705 2.73 -16.58 20.01
CA ILE A 705 1.48 -16.34 20.74
C ILE A 705 1.18 -14.83 20.76
N PRO A 706 0.04 -14.38 20.26
CA PRO A 706 -0.36 -12.97 20.33
C PRO A 706 -0.44 -12.46 21.77
N SER A 707 0.05 -11.25 22.02
CA SER A 707 0.13 -10.65 23.37
C SER A 707 -1.22 -10.49 24.07
N PHE A 708 -2.30 -10.28 23.31
CA PHE A 708 -3.66 -10.15 23.86
C PHE A 708 -4.20 -11.43 24.49
N LEU A 709 -3.62 -12.60 24.20
CA LEU A 709 -4.00 -13.88 24.80
C LEU A 709 -3.42 -14.13 26.18
N LYS A 710 -2.49 -13.30 26.68
CA LYS A 710 -1.79 -13.53 27.94
C LYS A 710 -2.72 -13.81 29.11
N ASN A 711 -3.75 -12.96 29.29
CA ASN A 711 -4.73 -13.16 30.35
C ASN A 711 -5.54 -14.46 30.23
N TYR A 712 -5.85 -14.86 29.00
CA TYR A 712 -6.55 -16.13 28.75
C TYR A 712 -5.67 -17.34 29.09
N LEU A 713 -4.40 -17.28 28.72
CA LEU A 713 -3.43 -18.34 29.04
C LEU A 713 -3.27 -18.50 30.54
N GLU A 714 -3.01 -17.43 31.27
CA GLU A 714 -2.79 -17.46 32.71
C GLU A 714 -4.02 -17.90 33.52
N LYS A 715 -5.22 -17.45 33.09
CA LYS A 715 -6.45 -17.69 33.87
C LYS A 715 -7.21 -18.97 33.48
N ILE A 716 -7.08 -19.42 32.25
CA ILE A 716 -7.88 -20.54 31.70
C ILE A 716 -6.98 -21.73 31.33
N VAL A 717 -5.94 -21.49 30.51
CA VAL A 717 -5.16 -22.59 29.91
C VAL A 717 -4.22 -23.21 30.91
N TYR A 718 -3.41 -22.44 31.66
CA TYR A 718 -2.46 -22.96 32.64
C TYR A 718 -3.14 -23.79 33.75
N PRO A 719 -4.19 -23.30 34.43
CA PRO A 719 -4.84 -24.09 35.49
C PRO A 719 -5.42 -25.40 34.96
N ARG A 720 -5.92 -25.41 33.72
CA ARG A 720 -6.48 -26.61 33.10
C ARG A 720 -5.41 -27.65 32.82
N ILE A 721 -4.29 -27.25 32.17
CA ILE A 721 -3.17 -28.14 31.87
C ILE A 721 -2.57 -28.71 33.18
N LEU A 722 -2.30 -27.86 34.17
CA LEU A 722 -1.74 -28.26 35.47
C LEU A 722 -2.63 -29.29 36.18
N LYS A 723 -3.95 -29.02 36.26
CA LYS A 723 -4.92 -29.94 36.84
C LYS A 723 -4.88 -31.31 36.14
N ASN A 724 -4.93 -31.31 34.81
CA ASN A 724 -4.98 -32.54 34.05
C ASN A 724 -3.66 -33.29 34.06
N THR A 725 -2.53 -32.59 34.13
CA THR A 725 -1.21 -33.22 34.35
C THR A 725 -1.10 -33.89 35.71
N LYS A 726 -1.58 -33.25 36.78
CA LYS A 726 -1.64 -33.91 38.11
C LYS A 726 -2.49 -35.17 38.08
N ASN A 727 -3.65 -35.13 37.46
CA ASN A 727 -4.51 -36.29 37.29
C ASN A 727 -3.83 -37.39 36.48
N PHE A 728 -3.07 -37.03 35.44
CA PHE A 728 -2.28 -37.96 34.64
C PHE A 728 -1.23 -38.70 35.53
N LEU A 729 -0.40 -37.94 36.25
CA LEU A 729 0.63 -38.51 37.12
C LEU A 729 0.02 -39.40 38.20
N HIS A 730 -1.05 -38.96 38.84
CA HIS A 730 -1.77 -39.75 39.84
C HIS A 730 -2.37 -41.05 39.28
N THR A 731 -2.88 -41.00 38.05
CA THR A 731 -3.41 -42.20 37.38
C THR A 731 -2.30 -43.21 37.08
N LEU A 732 -1.11 -42.73 36.68
CA LEU A 732 0.06 -43.59 36.48
C LEU A 732 0.51 -44.22 37.83
N GLU A 733 0.59 -43.43 38.89
CA GLU A 733 0.91 -43.93 40.23
C GLU A 733 -0.04 -45.06 40.63
N LYS A 734 -1.34 -44.81 40.55
CA LYS A 734 -2.37 -45.78 40.94
C LYS A 734 -2.31 -47.06 40.09
N LYS A 735 -2.06 -46.90 38.78
CA LYS A 735 -2.04 -48.04 37.84
C LYS A 735 -0.83 -48.93 38.02
N TYR A 736 0.37 -48.34 38.25
CA TYR A 736 1.63 -49.07 38.28
C TYR A 736 2.25 -49.25 39.65
N HIS A 737 1.55 -48.90 40.72
CA HIS A 737 2.07 -48.98 42.10
C HIS A 737 2.57 -50.39 42.48
N GLN A 738 1.82 -51.42 42.05
CA GLN A 738 2.12 -52.80 42.40
C GLN A 738 2.85 -53.59 41.29
N GLU A 739 3.01 -53.02 40.10
CA GLU A 739 3.64 -53.70 38.99
C GLU A 739 5.15 -53.52 38.97
N ASN A 740 5.85 -54.58 38.57
CA ASN A 740 7.28 -54.50 38.32
C ASN A 740 7.51 -53.91 36.92
N ILE A 741 8.01 -52.67 36.85
CA ILE A 741 8.26 -51.95 35.64
C ILE A 741 9.69 -52.18 35.16
N SER A 742 9.86 -52.82 34.04
CA SER A 742 11.17 -53.09 33.44
C SER A 742 11.68 -51.87 32.62
N ARG A 743 10.74 -51.10 32.07
CA ARG A 743 11.04 -49.89 31.26
C ARG A 743 10.00 -48.81 31.47
N PHE A 744 10.44 -47.60 31.75
CA PHE A 744 9.63 -46.39 31.81
C PHE A 744 10.43 -45.27 31.16
N GLN A 745 10.10 -44.94 29.92
CA GLN A 745 10.91 -44.04 29.12
C GLN A 745 10.02 -43.11 28.31
N GLY A 746 10.25 -41.79 28.42
CA GLY A 746 9.58 -40.77 27.63
C GLY A 746 10.42 -40.32 26.43
N GLU A 747 9.74 -39.79 25.47
CA GLU A 747 10.26 -39.01 24.32
C GLU A 747 11.43 -39.73 23.61
N LYS A 748 11.23 -40.96 23.25
CA LYS A 748 12.26 -41.72 22.55
C LYS A 748 12.10 -41.64 21.04
N GLY A 749 13.09 -41.07 20.35
CA GLY A 749 13.25 -41.23 18.92
C GLY A 749 13.59 -42.68 18.55
N ILE A 750 12.88 -43.24 17.61
CA ILE A 750 13.03 -44.59 17.09
C ILE A 750 13.25 -44.48 15.60
N GLN A 751 14.29 -45.17 15.13
CA GLN A 751 14.57 -45.33 13.71
C GLN A 751 14.78 -46.81 13.44
N ARG A 752 14.10 -47.33 12.44
CA ARG A 752 14.37 -48.67 11.93
C ARG A 752 14.99 -48.58 10.56
N GLU A 753 15.99 -49.42 10.29
CA GLU A 753 16.62 -49.55 9.00
C GLU A 753 15.63 -49.94 7.92
N GLY A 754 15.87 -49.46 6.73
CA GLY A 754 14.90 -49.37 5.67
C GLY A 754 14.63 -50.69 4.97
N ILE A 755 13.56 -50.69 4.26
CA ILE A 755 13.21 -51.70 3.25
C ILE A 755 13.88 -51.24 1.95
N TYR A 756 14.60 -52.14 1.29
CA TYR A 756 15.28 -51.87 0.04
C TYR A 756 14.35 -52.24 -1.12
N PHE A 757 14.10 -51.29 -2.03
CA PHE A 757 13.33 -51.50 -3.26
C PHE A 757 14.27 -51.34 -4.45
N GLY A 758 14.56 -52.47 -5.17
CA GLY A 758 15.53 -52.44 -6.24
C GLY A 758 16.96 -52.17 -5.76
N GLU A 759 17.90 -51.87 -6.66
CA GLU A 759 19.29 -51.64 -6.33
C GLU A 759 19.56 -50.25 -5.73
N ASP A 760 18.64 -49.26 -5.94
CA ASP A 760 18.91 -47.83 -5.74
C ASP A 760 17.98 -47.09 -4.78
N PHE A 761 16.99 -47.69 -4.17
CA PHE A 761 16.00 -47.00 -3.35
C PHE A 761 15.74 -47.60 -1.96
N THR A 762 15.75 -46.76 -0.91
CA THR A 762 15.58 -47.22 0.46
C THR A 762 14.52 -46.41 1.21
N VAL A 763 13.54 -47.05 1.83
CA VAL A 763 12.58 -46.43 2.77
C VAL A 763 12.98 -46.77 4.18
N SER A 764 13.29 -45.80 5.01
CA SER A 764 13.55 -45.94 6.43
C SER A 764 12.36 -45.41 7.26
N PHE A 765 12.08 -46.05 8.36
CA PHE A 765 10.97 -45.71 9.25
C PHE A 765 11.48 -44.95 10.46
N GLN A 766 10.82 -43.84 10.79
CA GLN A 766 11.17 -43.05 11.96
C GLN A 766 9.92 -42.61 12.74
N GLY A 767 10.06 -42.48 14.05
CA GLY A 767 9.02 -41.99 14.91
C GLY A 767 9.53 -41.60 16.28
N ARG A 768 8.69 -40.94 17.06
CA ARG A 768 9.02 -40.56 18.45
C ARG A 768 7.79 -40.88 19.32
N ALA A 769 7.93 -41.86 20.19
CA ALA A 769 6.88 -42.21 21.13
C ALA A 769 7.00 -41.36 22.40
N ASP A 770 5.89 -40.77 22.85
CA ASP A 770 5.87 -39.85 23.98
C ASP A 770 6.17 -40.53 25.30
N LEU A 771 5.57 -41.70 25.56
CA LEU A 771 5.86 -42.50 26.75
C LEU A 771 5.71 -43.99 26.45
N ILE A 772 6.72 -44.77 26.83
CA ILE A 772 6.79 -46.21 26.70
C ILE A 772 6.86 -46.82 28.10
N ILE A 773 5.98 -47.76 28.41
CA ILE A 773 5.95 -48.48 29.70
C ILE A 773 5.96 -49.98 29.42
N GLU A 774 6.94 -50.69 29.96
CA GLU A 774 7.01 -52.15 29.91
C GLU A 774 7.01 -52.72 31.32
N THR A 775 6.12 -53.68 31.53
CA THR A 775 6.03 -54.41 32.79
C THR A 775 6.14 -55.94 32.49
N ASP A 776 6.26 -56.76 33.51
CA ASP A 776 6.29 -58.23 33.37
C ASP A 776 5.02 -58.78 32.70
N GLN A 777 3.92 -57.98 32.68
CA GLN A 777 2.62 -58.43 32.20
C GLN A 777 2.20 -57.85 30.87
N ARG A 778 2.69 -56.60 30.52
CA ARG A 778 2.23 -55.86 29.36
C ARG A 778 3.23 -54.83 28.86
N LYS A 779 3.06 -54.46 27.59
CA LYS A 779 3.76 -53.32 26.92
C LYS A 779 2.72 -52.27 26.57
N GLU A 780 2.96 -51.02 26.97
CA GLU A 780 2.04 -49.92 26.75
C GLU A 780 2.76 -48.74 26.11
N ILE A 781 2.14 -48.15 25.10
CA ILE A 781 2.57 -46.89 24.47
C ILE A 781 1.52 -45.84 24.76
N ILE A 782 1.91 -44.71 25.35
CA ILE A 782 1.02 -43.58 25.58
C ILE A 782 1.48 -42.41 24.73
N ASP A 783 0.54 -41.84 23.96
CA ASP A 783 0.77 -40.66 23.12
C ASP A 783 -0.09 -39.52 23.64
N TYR A 784 0.53 -38.32 23.75
CA TYR A 784 -0.11 -37.14 24.32
C TYR A 784 -0.85 -36.37 23.25
N LYS A 785 -2.09 -35.95 23.53
CA LYS A 785 -2.91 -35.17 22.63
C LYS A 785 -3.52 -33.96 23.33
N THR A 786 -3.68 -32.87 22.57
CA THR A 786 -4.43 -31.65 22.95
C THR A 786 -5.67 -31.44 22.12
N GLY A 787 -5.85 -32.23 21.06
CA GLY A 787 -6.98 -32.19 20.12
C GLY A 787 -7.61 -33.57 19.90
N LYS A 788 -8.23 -33.74 18.72
CA LYS A 788 -8.83 -35.04 18.35
C LYS A 788 -7.76 -36.11 18.14
N THR A 789 -8.03 -37.30 18.64
CA THR A 789 -7.15 -38.48 18.50
C THR A 789 -7.11 -38.97 17.05
N ILE A 790 -5.94 -39.47 16.64
CA ILE A 790 -5.70 -40.10 15.34
C ILE A 790 -5.36 -41.56 15.61
N ASP A 791 -6.26 -42.47 15.22
CA ASP A 791 -6.20 -43.87 15.61
C ASP A 791 -4.99 -44.65 15.04
N ASP A 792 -4.41 -44.24 13.89
CA ASP A 792 -3.39 -45.03 13.18
C ASP A 792 -1.95 -44.76 13.66
N GLN A 793 -1.69 -43.72 14.43
CA GLN A 793 -0.34 -43.38 14.88
C GLN A 793 0.26 -44.37 15.85
N LEU A 794 -0.53 -44.91 16.75
CA LEU A 794 -0.06 -45.87 17.76
C LEU A 794 0.25 -47.24 17.16
N ASP A 795 -0.46 -47.67 16.10
CA ASP A 795 -0.12 -48.89 15.36
C ASP A 795 1.24 -48.79 14.69
N PHE A 796 1.55 -47.59 14.12
CA PHE A 796 2.86 -47.32 13.54
C PHE A 796 3.99 -47.31 14.60
N TYR A 797 3.75 -46.78 15.79
CA TYR A 797 4.73 -46.79 16.86
C TYR A 797 4.91 -48.19 17.47
N ALA A 798 3.84 -48.99 17.54
CA ALA A 798 3.93 -50.37 17.94
C ALA A 798 4.81 -51.17 16.97
N PHE A 799 4.60 -50.97 15.65
CA PHE A 799 5.46 -51.54 14.62
C PHE A 799 6.92 -51.13 14.79
N LEU A 800 7.18 -49.85 14.98
CA LEU A 800 8.56 -49.34 15.13
C LEU A 800 9.28 -49.91 16.35
N LEU A 801 8.60 -50.08 17.48
CA LEU A 801 9.19 -50.52 18.76
C LEU A 801 9.32 -52.01 18.87
N TYR A 802 8.27 -52.74 18.45
CA TYR A 802 8.11 -54.14 18.80
C TYR A 802 7.94 -55.06 17.57
N GLY A 803 7.91 -54.47 16.36
CA GLY A 803 7.70 -55.26 15.14
C GLY A 803 6.31 -55.90 15.09
N GLU A 804 6.27 -57.25 14.96
CA GLU A 804 5.04 -58.04 14.84
C GLU A 804 4.44 -58.48 16.18
N ASP A 805 4.94 -57.97 17.31
CA ASP A 805 4.39 -58.32 18.62
C ASP A 805 2.98 -57.75 18.82
N LYS A 806 1.99 -58.65 18.92
CA LYS A 806 0.58 -58.28 19.02
C LYS A 806 0.13 -57.88 20.44
N ASN A 807 0.99 -58.05 21.46
CA ASN A 807 0.65 -57.75 22.87
C ASN A 807 1.02 -56.31 23.30
N VAL A 808 0.84 -55.35 22.44
CA VAL A 808 1.12 -53.94 22.74
C VAL A 808 -0.19 -53.18 22.86
N GLU A 809 -0.40 -52.48 24.00
CA GLU A 809 -1.53 -51.60 24.23
C GLU A 809 -1.19 -50.18 23.83
N GLY A 810 -1.95 -49.57 22.87
CA GLY A 810 -1.86 -48.17 22.55
C GLY A 810 -2.93 -47.36 23.28
N ARG A 811 -2.52 -46.24 23.92
CA ARG A 811 -3.45 -45.33 24.59
C ARG A 811 -3.10 -43.90 24.28
N TYR A 812 -4.14 -43.07 24.16
CA TYR A 812 -4.02 -41.61 24.05
C TYR A 812 -4.34 -40.97 25.40
N PHE A 813 -3.55 -39.99 25.82
CA PHE A 813 -3.91 -39.11 26.92
C PHE A 813 -4.16 -37.69 26.36
N ASN A 814 -5.41 -37.26 26.47
CA ASN A 814 -5.76 -35.90 26.06
C ASN A 814 -5.53 -34.93 27.23
N LEU A 815 -4.49 -34.09 27.14
CA LEU A 815 -4.15 -33.14 28.21
C LEU A 815 -5.22 -32.06 28.37
N TRP A 816 -5.93 -31.68 27.29
CA TRP A 816 -6.96 -30.65 27.37
C TRP A 816 -8.20 -31.16 28.16
N ASP A 817 -8.59 -32.40 27.97
CA ASP A 817 -9.78 -32.98 28.59
C ASP A 817 -9.45 -33.78 29.84
N GLY A 818 -8.20 -34.16 30.04
CA GLY A 818 -7.74 -34.98 31.17
C GLY A 818 -8.21 -36.47 31.11
N ILE A 819 -8.45 -36.96 29.88
CA ILE A 819 -9.07 -38.28 29.67
C ILE A 819 -8.12 -39.22 28.92
N PHE A 820 -8.04 -40.46 29.38
CA PHE A 820 -7.44 -41.56 28.63
C PHE A 820 -8.46 -42.20 27.66
N SER A 821 -8.00 -42.47 26.44
CA SER A 821 -8.74 -43.27 25.47
C SER A 821 -7.86 -44.38 24.91
N SER A 822 -8.44 -45.57 24.67
CA SER A 822 -7.71 -46.70 24.07
C SER A 822 -7.74 -46.56 22.54
N ALA A 823 -6.63 -46.79 21.88
CA ALA A 823 -6.58 -46.91 20.45
C ALA A 823 -7.37 -48.14 19.95
N LYS A 824 -8.14 -48.00 18.90
CA LYS A 824 -8.72 -49.13 18.18
C LYS A 824 -7.68 -49.60 17.17
N LYS A 825 -7.15 -50.80 17.33
CA LYS A 825 -6.23 -51.38 16.35
C LYS A 825 -6.91 -51.47 14.98
N LYS A 826 -6.32 -50.84 13.98
CA LYS A 826 -6.88 -50.82 12.60
C LYS A 826 -6.08 -51.69 11.65
N GLU A 827 -4.76 -51.68 11.74
CA GLU A 827 -3.89 -52.36 10.78
C GLU A 827 -2.81 -53.16 11.50
N ASP A 828 -2.52 -54.33 11.01
CA ASP A 828 -1.37 -55.16 11.41
C ASP A 828 -0.17 -54.75 10.54
N LEU A 829 0.52 -53.65 10.89
CA LEU A 829 1.69 -53.19 10.17
C LEU A 829 2.90 -54.13 10.41
N SER A 830 3.52 -54.55 9.32
CA SER A 830 4.72 -55.41 9.32
C SER A 830 5.66 -54.98 8.19
N PHE A 831 6.89 -55.49 8.24
CA PHE A 831 7.80 -55.21 7.11
C PHE A 831 7.27 -55.80 5.80
N SER A 832 6.69 -56.99 5.80
CA SER A 832 6.08 -57.62 4.63
C SER A 832 4.89 -56.80 4.09
N PHE A 833 4.11 -56.16 4.98
CA PHE A 833 3.05 -55.26 4.55
C PHE A 833 3.59 -54.04 3.80
N PHE A 834 4.67 -53.41 4.27
CA PHE A 834 5.27 -52.30 3.61
C PHE A 834 6.00 -52.71 2.29
N GLU A 835 6.66 -53.87 2.30
CA GLU A 835 7.24 -54.45 1.07
C GLU A 835 6.17 -54.60 -0.03
N GLU A 836 5.07 -55.26 0.27
CA GLU A 836 3.96 -55.44 -0.65
C GLU A 836 3.37 -54.11 -1.09
N TYR A 837 3.21 -53.14 -0.18
CA TYR A 837 2.70 -51.78 -0.52
C TYR A 837 3.63 -51.07 -1.52
N PHE A 838 4.93 -51.08 -1.29
CA PHE A 838 5.90 -50.36 -2.11
C PHE A 838 6.33 -51.13 -3.37
N GLU A 839 6.11 -52.47 -3.46
CA GLU A 839 6.26 -53.20 -4.73
C GLU A 839 5.38 -52.66 -5.86
N ASN A 840 4.31 -51.98 -5.52
CA ASN A 840 3.42 -51.35 -6.47
C ASN A 840 3.81 -49.88 -6.82
N PHE A 841 4.92 -49.37 -6.28
CA PHE A 841 5.33 -47.98 -6.46
C PHE A 841 5.55 -47.58 -7.94
N GLU A 842 5.96 -48.50 -8.80
CA GLU A 842 6.09 -48.31 -10.25
C GLU A 842 4.79 -48.45 -11.04
N ARG A 843 3.71 -48.93 -10.41
CA ARG A 843 2.42 -49.16 -11.07
C ARG A 843 1.55 -47.91 -10.99
N ASP A 844 0.76 -47.64 -12.02
CA ASP A 844 -0.15 -46.53 -12.07
C ASP A 844 -1.22 -46.54 -10.95
N GLU A 845 -1.58 -47.69 -10.47
CA GLU A 845 -2.55 -47.92 -9.38
C GLU A 845 -2.05 -47.40 -8.01
N PHE A 846 -0.76 -47.23 -7.82
CA PHE A 846 -0.18 -46.63 -6.61
C PHE A 846 -0.50 -45.14 -6.50
N TYR A 847 -0.61 -44.46 -7.61
CA TYR A 847 -0.80 -43.01 -7.65
C TYR A 847 -2.28 -42.66 -7.63
N HIS A 848 -2.75 -42.11 -6.54
CA HIS A 848 -4.15 -41.75 -6.36
C HIS A 848 -4.32 -40.36 -5.75
N ILE A 849 -5.40 -39.71 -6.14
CA ILE A 849 -5.86 -38.47 -5.56
C ILE A 849 -7.06 -38.80 -4.66
N SER A 850 -7.13 -38.19 -3.46
CA SER A 850 -8.23 -38.49 -2.54
C SER A 850 -9.61 -38.31 -3.19
N GLU A 851 -10.44 -39.35 -3.14
CA GLU A 851 -11.86 -39.27 -3.56
C GLU A 851 -12.75 -38.64 -2.48
N LYS A 852 -12.24 -38.51 -1.25
CA LYS A 852 -12.99 -37.94 -0.11
C LYS A 852 -12.98 -36.41 -0.20
N LYS A 853 -14.10 -35.83 -0.64
CA LYS A 853 -14.27 -34.36 -0.67
C LYS A 853 -13.91 -33.71 0.65
N SER A 854 -14.23 -34.34 1.79
CA SER A 854 -13.87 -33.82 3.11
C SER A 854 -12.36 -33.68 3.36
N PHE A 855 -11.51 -34.47 2.71
CA PHE A 855 -10.07 -34.34 2.78
C PHE A 855 -9.59 -33.13 1.95
N CYS A 856 -10.15 -32.94 0.75
CA CYS A 856 -9.80 -31.85 -0.14
C CYS A 856 -10.26 -30.49 0.37
N ILE A 857 -11.40 -30.38 1.07
CA ILE A 857 -11.91 -29.12 1.66
C ILE A 857 -10.86 -28.50 2.62
N TYR A 858 -10.16 -29.33 3.40
CA TYR A 858 -9.16 -28.86 4.35
C TYR A 858 -7.72 -29.03 3.84
N CYS A 859 -7.54 -29.37 2.57
CA CYS A 859 -6.23 -29.56 1.97
C CYS A 859 -5.59 -28.19 1.66
N PRO A 860 -4.40 -27.88 2.22
CA PRO A 860 -3.71 -26.60 1.95
C PRO A 860 -3.28 -26.46 0.50
N TYR A 861 -3.21 -27.55 -0.27
CA TYR A 861 -2.79 -27.55 -1.68
C TYR A 861 -3.98 -27.58 -2.66
N GLN A 862 -5.21 -27.34 -2.19
CA GLN A 862 -6.43 -27.38 -3.00
C GLN A 862 -6.34 -26.51 -4.25
N LYS A 863 -5.76 -25.29 -4.12
CA LYS A 863 -5.58 -24.37 -5.24
C LYS A 863 -4.58 -24.87 -6.29
N ILE A 864 -3.50 -25.48 -5.83
CA ILE A 864 -2.49 -26.06 -6.73
C ILE A 864 -3.07 -27.26 -7.47
N CYS A 865 -3.91 -28.06 -6.79
CA CYS A 865 -4.61 -29.20 -7.38
C CYS A 865 -5.75 -28.80 -8.35
N ARG A 866 -6.14 -27.53 -8.42
CA ARG A 866 -7.25 -27.01 -9.24
C ARG A 866 -8.61 -27.72 -9.00
N ARG A 867 -8.86 -28.18 -7.78
CA ARG A 867 -10.08 -28.88 -7.35
C ARG A 867 -11.07 -27.99 -6.59
N GLU A 868 -10.90 -26.69 -6.62
CA GLU A 868 -11.84 -25.74 -5.96
C GLU A 868 -13.25 -25.86 -6.52
N GLU A 869 -13.39 -26.03 -7.83
CA GLU A 869 -14.68 -26.13 -8.50
C GLU A 869 -15.41 -27.47 -8.25
N GLU A 870 -14.67 -28.54 -7.95
CA GLU A 870 -15.25 -29.86 -7.65
C GLU A 870 -15.74 -29.99 -6.20
N VAL A 871 -15.27 -29.10 -5.31
CA VAL A 871 -15.49 -29.16 -3.86
C VAL A 871 -16.59 -28.18 -3.43
N LEU A 872 -16.81 -27.10 -4.18
CA LEU A 872 -17.91 -26.16 -4.00
C LEU A 872 -19.20 -26.74 -4.60
#